data_7f9b1b5f9b34db97a9bc5f339ce43ede
#
_entry.id   7f9b1b5f9b34db97a9bc5f339ce43ede
#
_cell.length_a   1.000
_cell.length_b   1.000
_cell.length_c   1.000
_cell.angle_alpha   90.00
_cell.angle_beta   90.00
_cell.angle_gamma   90.00
#
_symmetry.space_group_name_H-M   'P 1'
#
loop_
_entity.id
_entity.type
_entity.pdbx_description
1 polymer ?
#
loop_
_entity_poly.entity_id
_entity_poly.type
_entity_poly.pdbx_seq_one_letter_code
_entity_poly.pdbx_strand_id
1 'polypeptide(L)'
;PIILEKYDEDELNKMGEFIDHERDYNFTYAGVKQLCDKYLIKDRVTGKIYETPQFAYILIAAYAFINYSKDTRLNYIRKFYDAISKHKINLPTPVMAGVRTPSKNYASCCLIGVDDSRDSITASATAVSMATASRCGIGIDVSKIRAIGSPIKNGEVVHTGLIPFLKIYESSVKAWQQNGLRGGSATCNIQWWHYEIEDIVVLKNNAGTDDNRVRKLDYTVGMSKLFYDRVLKDEDITLFNTSEVPELYEAWGTKNFDKIYKECEAKKLKIKKKVSARKLFSLIIKERVETGRIYILNVDHANDHGAWLDKVTMSNLCTEVIHPTIPLNDYHDKNGEIGMCILSAVNMLEIKSWQDLEKTCDLIVRFLDEIIEIQDYFNIAAENFAKKRRSLGIGITNLAAYFAKNELKYTSDKTLPILDEWMEHFQYYLLKSSLELAKEKGKCEKFSGTKYSDGILPIDTYKDKVDEICKRKLALDWEKLRKEIKEYGLRHSTLSSCMPCESSSVIQSSTNGVEPIRSLITYKMSKMGKLPVLVPGIGKYDENYELAYDLKDNSGLLKVNAIIQKYIDMAISTNVYYNYSHYENNVLPDAKVMKEIMQAYSLGLISLYYNNTDDGDKEQLMNQKEDRDCSSGACKL
;
A
#
# COMPACT_ATOMS: atom_id res chain seq x y z
N PRO A 1 -2.41 30.38 11.28
CA PRO A 1 -1.30 31.29 11.59
C PRO A 1 -0.22 31.29 10.51
N ILE A 2 0.39 30.14 10.18
CA ILE A 2 1.55 30.09 9.25
C ILE A 2 1.26 30.67 7.85
N ILE A 3 0.07 30.48 7.30
CA ILE A 3 -0.32 31.07 6.00
C ILE A 3 -0.36 32.60 6.12
N LEU A 4 -0.95 33.15 7.18
CA LEU A 4 -0.99 34.59 7.40
C LEU A 4 0.39 35.23 7.70
N GLU A 5 1.36 34.43 8.14
CA GLU A 5 2.72 34.88 8.39
C GLU A 5 3.59 34.87 7.13
N LYS A 6 3.29 33.99 6.16
CA LYS A 6 4.13 33.71 4.99
C LYS A 6 3.61 34.33 3.70
N TYR A 7 2.33 34.67 3.62
CA TYR A 7 1.71 35.30 2.46
C TYR A 7 1.30 36.73 2.78
N ASP A 8 1.55 37.64 1.86
CA ASP A 8 1.07 39.01 1.99
C ASP A 8 -0.41 39.14 1.58
N GLU A 9 -0.99 40.32 1.81
CA GLU A 9 -2.40 40.59 1.56
C GLU A 9 -2.77 40.42 0.09
N ASP A 10 -1.90 40.85 -0.84
CA ASP A 10 -2.12 40.71 -2.30
C ASP A 10 -2.17 39.24 -2.71
N GLU A 11 -1.30 38.41 -2.16
CA GLU A 11 -1.29 36.96 -2.42
C GLU A 11 -2.55 36.28 -1.86
N LEU A 12 -2.97 36.66 -0.64
CA LEU A 12 -4.18 36.13 -0.03
C LEU A 12 -5.42 36.51 -0.84
N ASN A 13 -5.51 37.75 -1.33
CA ASN A 13 -6.60 38.21 -2.17
C ASN A 13 -6.64 37.43 -3.49
N LYS A 14 -5.48 37.24 -4.16
CA LYS A 14 -5.39 36.44 -5.38
C LYS A 14 -5.78 34.98 -5.16
N MET A 15 -5.40 34.37 -4.04
CA MET A 15 -5.86 33.02 -3.69
C MET A 15 -7.37 32.97 -3.48
N GLY A 16 -7.96 34.01 -2.91
CA GLY A 16 -9.43 34.18 -2.81
C GLY A 16 -10.11 34.19 -4.17
N GLU A 17 -9.53 34.88 -5.17
CA GLU A 17 -10.04 34.92 -6.53
C GLU A 17 -9.98 33.56 -7.27
N PHE A 18 -9.11 32.64 -6.86
CA PHE A 18 -9.02 31.30 -7.43
C PHE A 18 -10.16 30.39 -7.01
N ILE A 19 -10.83 30.70 -5.89
CA ILE A 19 -11.85 29.85 -5.29
C ILE A 19 -13.12 29.89 -6.15
N ASP A 20 -13.56 28.70 -6.58
CA ASP A 20 -14.76 28.49 -7.39
C ASP A 20 -15.74 27.60 -6.60
N HIS A 21 -16.67 28.23 -5.88
CA HIS A 21 -17.67 27.55 -5.06
C HIS A 21 -18.72 26.78 -5.87
N GLU A 22 -18.90 27.07 -7.18
CA GLU A 22 -19.79 26.28 -8.04
C GLU A 22 -19.34 24.81 -8.12
N ARG A 23 -18.06 24.53 -7.91
CA ARG A 23 -17.52 23.16 -7.86
C ARG A 23 -18.03 22.36 -6.67
N ASP A 24 -18.53 23.00 -5.61
CA ASP A 24 -19.12 22.31 -4.47
C ASP A 24 -20.41 21.55 -4.84
N TYR A 25 -21.10 21.97 -5.89
CA TYR A 25 -22.29 21.27 -6.42
C TYR A 25 -21.95 19.96 -7.17
N ASN A 26 -20.69 19.68 -7.46
CA ASN A 26 -20.27 18.43 -8.08
C ASN A 26 -20.11 17.29 -7.08
N PHE A 27 -20.14 17.57 -5.77
CA PHE A 27 -20.08 16.53 -4.75
C PHE A 27 -21.42 15.78 -4.65
N THR A 28 -21.34 14.46 -4.50
CA THR A 28 -22.49 13.68 -4.05
C THR A 28 -22.79 13.95 -2.57
N TYR A 29 -24.00 13.62 -2.13
CA TYR A 29 -24.37 13.71 -0.71
C TYR A 29 -23.37 12.94 0.19
N ALA A 30 -22.96 11.74 -0.25
CA ALA A 30 -21.95 10.96 0.46
C ALA A 30 -20.59 11.68 0.54
N GLY A 31 -20.17 12.33 -0.56
CA GLY A 31 -18.94 13.12 -0.61
C GLY A 31 -18.94 14.29 0.36
N VAL A 32 -20.02 15.10 0.34
CA VAL A 32 -20.19 16.22 1.29
C VAL A 32 -20.19 15.72 2.72
N LYS A 33 -20.95 14.67 3.01
CA LYS A 33 -21.02 14.09 4.35
C LYS A 33 -19.66 13.60 4.84
N GLN A 34 -18.89 12.92 3.97
CA GLN A 34 -17.53 12.47 4.28
C GLN A 34 -16.59 13.66 4.56
N LEU A 35 -16.68 14.75 3.78
CA LEU A 35 -15.92 15.97 4.02
C LEU A 35 -16.26 16.58 5.39
N CYS A 36 -17.54 16.79 5.69
CA CYS A 36 -18.00 17.35 6.95
C CYS A 36 -17.63 16.50 8.17
N ASP A 37 -17.72 15.18 8.05
CA ASP A 37 -17.47 14.28 9.17
C ASP A 37 -15.98 14.09 9.48
N LYS A 38 -15.11 14.04 8.43
CA LYS A 38 -13.71 13.63 8.60
C LYS A 38 -12.67 14.71 8.31
N TYR A 39 -12.92 15.62 7.38
CA TYR A 39 -11.84 16.42 6.78
C TYR A 39 -11.94 17.92 7.03
N LEU A 40 -13.14 18.50 6.98
CA LEU A 40 -13.28 19.94 7.20
C LEU A 40 -12.98 20.31 8.65
N ILE A 41 -12.29 21.44 8.82
CA ILE A 41 -11.98 21.98 10.15
C ILE A 41 -13.27 22.35 10.85
N LYS A 42 -13.46 21.79 12.04
CA LYS A 42 -14.65 22.03 12.87
C LYS A 42 -14.31 22.10 14.35
N ASP A 43 -15.12 22.83 15.08
CA ASP A 43 -15.17 22.76 16.54
C ASP A 43 -15.65 21.35 16.96
N ARG A 44 -14.86 20.66 17.76
CA ARG A 44 -15.17 19.28 18.17
C ARG A 44 -16.25 19.18 19.22
N VAL A 45 -16.51 20.25 19.96
CA VAL A 45 -17.53 20.33 21.01
C VAL A 45 -18.89 20.70 20.41
N THR A 46 -18.92 21.77 19.62
CA THR A 46 -20.16 22.30 19.04
C THR A 46 -20.52 21.69 17.70
N GLY A 47 -19.55 21.05 17.02
CA GLY A 47 -19.71 20.52 15.66
C GLY A 47 -19.70 21.59 14.56
N LYS A 48 -19.52 22.88 14.89
CA LYS A 48 -19.51 23.99 13.93
C LYS A 48 -18.34 23.82 12.95
N ILE A 49 -18.64 23.81 11.65
CA ILE A 49 -17.66 23.76 10.55
C ILE A 49 -17.21 25.18 10.22
N TYR A 50 -15.90 25.37 10.02
CA TYR A 50 -15.28 26.69 9.79
C TYR A 50 -14.82 26.92 8.35
N GLU A 51 -14.85 25.92 7.50
CA GLU A 51 -14.38 26.02 6.10
C GLU A 51 -15.32 25.28 5.15
N THR A 52 -15.36 25.70 3.88
CA THR A 52 -15.99 24.98 2.79
C THR A 52 -14.98 24.02 2.16
N PRO A 53 -15.40 23.04 1.32
CA PRO A 53 -14.48 22.18 0.60
C PRO A 53 -13.46 22.96 -0.24
N GLN A 54 -13.89 24.02 -0.94
CA GLN A 54 -12.99 24.80 -1.78
C GLN A 54 -11.98 25.60 -0.96
N PHE A 55 -12.37 26.14 0.21
CA PHE A 55 -11.42 26.73 1.15
C PHE A 55 -10.41 25.70 1.68
N ALA A 56 -10.85 24.49 2.00
CA ALA A 56 -9.94 23.43 2.41
C ALA A 56 -8.90 23.14 1.34
N TYR A 57 -9.32 23.03 0.08
CA TYR A 57 -8.44 22.73 -1.04
C TYR A 57 -7.41 23.84 -1.32
N ILE A 58 -7.83 25.10 -1.35
CA ILE A 58 -6.88 26.21 -1.58
C ILE A 58 -5.87 26.33 -0.42
N LEU A 59 -6.30 26.11 0.83
CA LEU A 59 -5.42 26.15 1.99
C LEU A 59 -4.43 24.97 2.01
N ILE A 60 -4.83 23.77 1.55
CA ILE A 60 -3.92 22.64 1.38
C ILE A 60 -2.85 23.00 0.34
N ALA A 61 -3.25 23.54 -0.80
CA ALA A 61 -2.32 23.98 -1.83
C ALA A 61 -1.37 25.08 -1.33
N ALA A 62 -1.89 26.10 -0.67
CA ALA A 62 -1.10 27.20 -0.12
C ALA A 62 -0.09 26.71 0.93
N TYR A 63 -0.50 25.78 1.80
CA TYR A 63 0.39 25.22 2.81
C TYR A 63 1.53 24.39 2.19
N ALA A 64 1.24 23.59 1.18
CA ALA A 64 2.23 22.75 0.53
C ALA A 64 3.30 23.57 -0.20
N PHE A 65 2.88 24.58 -0.98
CA PHE A 65 3.81 25.40 -1.78
C PHE A 65 4.35 26.63 -1.06
N ILE A 66 4.29 26.65 0.28
CA ILE A 66 4.70 27.78 1.10
C ILE A 66 6.18 28.16 0.96
N ASN A 67 7.04 27.18 0.64
CA ASN A 67 8.48 27.35 0.49
C ASN A 67 8.91 27.70 -0.95
N TYR A 68 7.97 27.70 -1.90
CA TYR A 68 8.27 28.16 -3.26
C TYR A 68 8.48 29.68 -3.29
N SER A 69 9.25 30.15 -4.28
CA SER A 69 9.48 31.59 -4.44
C SER A 69 8.17 32.35 -4.66
N LYS A 70 8.10 33.60 -4.21
CA LYS A 70 6.94 34.46 -4.35
C LYS A 70 6.44 34.56 -5.80
N ASP A 71 7.38 34.58 -6.76
CA ASP A 71 7.06 34.69 -8.19
C ASP A 71 6.39 33.43 -8.78
N THR A 72 6.58 32.27 -8.17
CA THR A 72 6.13 30.99 -8.71
C THR A 72 5.02 30.33 -7.89
N ARG A 73 4.99 30.54 -6.55
CA ARG A 73 4.10 29.81 -5.65
C ARG A 73 2.62 29.96 -5.97
N LEU A 74 2.14 31.15 -6.32
CA LEU A 74 0.73 31.38 -6.66
C LEU A 74 0.30 30.59 -7.91
N ASN A 75 1.20 30.43 -8.89
CA ASN A 75 0.91 29.64 -10.08
C ASN A 75 0.76 28.14 -9.74
N TYR A 76 1.64 27.59 -8.87
CA TYR A 76 1.52 26.21 -8.42
C TYR A 76 0.31 25.99 -7.53
N ILE A 77 0.02 26.92 -6.62
CA ILE A 77 -1.19 26.90 -5.77
C ILE A 77 -2.44 26.83 -6.63
N ARG A 78 -2.58 27.71 -7.63
CA ARG A 78 -3.73 27.73 -8.55
C ARG A 78 -3.86 26.41 -9.32
N LYS A 79 -2.75 25.94 -9.94
CA LYS A 79 -2.75 24.69 -10.71
C LYS A 79 -3.13 23.48 -9.86
N PHE A 80 -2.57 23.39 -8.65
CA PHE A 80 -2.84 22.28 -7.74
C PHE A 80 -4.27 22.35 -7.21
N TYR A 81 -4.74 23.55 -6.79
CA TYR A 81 -6.13 23.77 -6.42
C TYR A 81 -7.08 23.32 -7.53
N ASP A 82 -6.84 23.73 -8.77
CA ASP A 82 -7.65 23.32 -9.91
C ASP A 82 -7.66 21.79 -10.10
N ALA A 83 -6.52 21.13 -9.92
CA ALA A 83 -6.42 19.69 -10.11
C ALA A 83 -7.18 18.90 -9.02
N ILE A 84 -7.06 19.28 -7.73
CA ILE A 84 -7.78 18.60 -6.66
C ILE A 84 -9.27 18.95 -6.65
N SER A 85 -9.61 20.20 -6.91
CA SER A 85 -10.99 20.70 -6.96
C SER A 85 -11.79 20.13 -8.15
N LYS A 86 -11.11 19.77 -9.25
CA LYS A 86 -11.67 19.05 -10.42
C LYS A 86 -11.52 17.53 -10.33
N HIS A 87 -11.24 17.01 -9.13
CA HIS A 87 -11.12 15.60 -8.79
C HIS A 87 -10.09 14.80 -9.61
N LYS A 88 -9.07 15.45 -10.21
CA LYS A 88 -8.00 14.76 -10.94
C LYS A 88 -6.99 14.08 -10.01
N ILE A 89 -6.76 14.67 -8.84
CA ILE A 89 -5.83 14.20 -7.82
C ILE A 89 -6.62 13.78 -6.59
N ASN A 90 -6.40 12.55 -6.13
CA ASN A 90 -6.93 12.01 -4.90
C ASN A 90 -5.88 12.15 -3.79
N LEU A 91 -6.23 12.83 -2.71
CA LEU A 91 -5.35 13.04 -1.57
C LEU A 91 -5.66 12.06 -0.43
N PRO A 92 -4.62 11.52 0.23
CA PRO A 92 -4.81 10.59 1.34
C PRO A 92 -5.40 11.26 2.58
N THR A 93 -6.08 10.47 3.39
CA THR A 93 -6.71 10.94 4.63
C THR A 93 -5.79 11.75 5.54
N PRO A 94 -4.51 11.38 5.80
CA PRO A 94 -3.63 12.19 6.64
C PRO A 94 -3.34 13.58 6.06
N VAL A 95 -3.21 13.69 4.76
CA VAL A 95 -3.00 14.97 4.06
C VAL A 95 -4.26 15.82 4.11
N MET A 96 -5.41 15.26 3.73
CA MET A 96 -6.70 15.98 3.73
C MET A 96 -7.11 16.48 5.12
N ALA A 97 -6.87 15.69 6.16
CA ALA A 97 -7.24 16.04 7.53
C ALA A 97 -6.17 16.85 8.26
N GLY A 98 -4.90 16.74 7.88
CA GLY A 98 -3.76 17.26 8.64
C GLY A 98 -3.17 18.54 8.06
N VAL A 99 -2.92 18.61 6.76
CA VAL A 99 -2.35 19.81 6.12
C VAL A 99 -3.26 21.01 6.41
N ARG A 100 -2.68 22.14 6.75
CA ARG A 100 -3.31 23.36 7.26
C ARG A 100 -3.77 23.33 8.73
N THR A 101 -3.52 22.24 9.45
CA THR A 101 -3.84 22.10 10.88
C THR A 101 -2.56 21.92 11.72
N PRO A 102 -2.63 21.98 13.06
CA PRO A 102 -1.48 21.66 13.90
C PRO A 102 -0.97 20.22 13.79
N SER A 103 -1.75 19.30 13.21
CA SER A 103 -1.33 17.90 13.00
C SER A 103 -0.47 17.80 11.75
N LYS A 104 0.80 17.44 11.92
CA LYS A 104 1.78 17.42 10.83
C LYS A 104 2.27 16.01 10.43
N ASN A 105 1.54 14.97 10.78
CA ASN A 105 1.84 13.60 10.36
C ASN A 105 1.04 13.27 9.10
N TYR A 106 1.71 13.23 7.94
CA TYR A 106 1.05 13.08 6.64
C TYR A 106 1.32 11.74 5.96
N ALA A 107 2.34 11.00 6.43
CA ALA A 107 2.62 9.67 5.91
C ALA A 107 1.55 8.66 6.36
N SER A 108 1.05 7.90 5.41
CA SER A 108 0.02 6.87 5.66
C SER A 108 0.62 5.54 6.08
N CYS A 109 1.85 5.23 5.67
CA CYS A 109 2.47 3.91 5.78
C CYS A 109 3.82 3.98 6.48
N CYS A 110 4.03 3.07 7.46
CA CYS A 110 5.27 2.85 8.16
C CYS A 110 5.67 1.39 8.07
N LEU A 111 6.96 1.10 7.87
CA LEU A 111 7.52 -0.24 7.83
C LEU A 111 8.65 -0.33 8.86
N ILE A 112 8.53 -1.27 9.81
CA ILE A 112 9.43 -1.40 10.95
C ILE A 112 10.04 -2.80 10.94
N GLY A 113 11.34 -2.89 10.66
CA GLY A 113 12.12 -4.12 10.80
C GLY A 113 12.48 -4.37 12.27
N VAL A 114 12.45 -5.63 12.68
CA VAL A 114 12.83 -6.05 14.05
C VAL A 114 14.02 -7.00 13.98
N ASP A 115 15.05 -6.73 14.79
CA ASP A 115 16.19 -7.61 14.93
C ASP A 115 16.02 -8.56 16.14
N ASP A 116 16.76 -9.66 16.14
CA ASP A 116 16.71 -10.70 17.18
C ASP A 116 17.48 -10.29 18.45
N SER A 117 17.09 -9.16 19.03
CA SER A 117 17.64 -8.66 20.28
C SER A 117 16.55 -8.05 21.16
N ARG A 118 16.75 -8.10 22.48
CA ARG A 118 15.85 -7.46 23.45
C ARG A 118 15.68 -5.98 23.14
N ASP A 119 16.76 -5.31 22.81
CA ASP A 119 16.79 -3.86 22.62
C ASP A 119 16.02 -3.50 21.33
N SER A 120 16.23 -4.22 20.24
CA SER A 120 15.47 -4.00 18.98
C SER A 120 13.97 -4.31 19.12
N ILE A 121 13.61 -5.40 19.81
CA ILE A 121 12.20 -5.76 20.06
C ILE A 121 11.52 -4.66 20.89
N THR A 122 12.18 -4.13 21.92
CA THR A 122 11.63 -3.06 22.77
C THR A 122 11.53 -1.73 22.00
N ALA A 123 12.57 -1.37 21.26
CA ALA A 123 12.59 -0.17 20.42
C ALA A 123 11.48 -0.19 19.36
N SER A 124 11.31 -1.32 18.69
CA SER A 124 10.26 -1.49 17.68
C SER A 124 8.86 -1.43 18.28
N ALA A 125 8.61 -1.98 19.47
CA ALA A 125 7.32 -1.87 20.16
C ALA A 125 6.98 -0.41 20.50
N THR A 126 7.97 0.36 20.92
CA THR A 126 7.83 1.80 21.15
C THR A 126 7.54 2.54 19.84
N ALA A 127 8.29 2.22 18.77
CA ALA A 127 8.07 2.81 17.45
C ALA A 127 6.67 2.50 16.90
N VAL A 128 6.17 1.26 17.06
CA VAL A 128 4.79 0.86 16.70
C VAL A 128 3.77 1.70 17.46
N SER A 129 3.96 1.91 18.77
CA SER A 129 3.08 2.75 19.58
C SER A 129 3.03 4.19 19.06
N MET A 130 4.17 4.79 18.80
CA MET A 130 4.27 6.18 18.32
C MET A 130 3.76 6.33 16.88
N ALA A 131 4.06 5.38 15.99
CA ALA A 131 3.51 5.35 14.64
C ALA A 131 1.98 5.25 14.64
N THR A 132 1.42 4.40 15.53
CA THR A 132 -0.05 4.30 15.69
C THR A 132 -0.66 5.62 16.16
N ALA A 133 -0.07 6.25 17.17
CA ALA A 133 -0.50 7.57 17.65
C ALA A 133 -0.41 8.65 16.55
N SER A 134 0.55 8.51 15.63
CA SER A 134 0.75 9.37 14.45
C SER A 134 -0.13 9.01 13.25
N ARG A 135 -1.07 8.07 13.39
CA ARG A 135 -2.04 7.64 12.36
C ARG A 135 -1.46 6.88 11.18
N CYS A 136 -0.29 6.28 11.31
CA CYS A 136 0.28 5.39 10.30
C CYS A 136 -0.37 4.00 10.32
N GLY A 137 -0.51 3.38 9.14
CA GLY A 137 -0.67 1.94 8.98
C GLY A 137 0.68 1.27 9.00
N ILE A 138 0.80 0.17 9.74
CA ILE A 138 2.11 -0.35 10.11
C ILE A 138 2.33 -1.74 9.52
N GLY A 139 3.47 -1.93 8.83
CA GLY A 139 4.06 -3.23 8.56
C GLY A 139 5.17 -3.50 9.56
N ILE A 140 5.22 -4.71 10.12
CA ILE A 140 6.25 -5.14 11.08
C ILE A 140 6.89 -6.41 10.54
N ASP A 141 8.22 -6.44 10.36
CA ASP A 141 8.93 -7.67 10.00
C ASP A 141 9.51 -8.32 11.26
N VAL A 142 8.91 -9.45 11.65
CA VAL A 142 9.32 -10.24 12.83
C VAL A 142 10.17 -11.45 12.45
N SER A 143 10.54 -11.56 11.21
CA SER A 143 11.17 -12.74 10.59
C SER A 143 12.53 -13.10 11.20
N LYS A 144 13.27 -12.14 11.75
CA LYS A 144 14.58 -12.37 12.38
C LYS A 144 14.48 -12.94 13.79
N ILE A 145 13.37 -12.75 14.47
CA ILE A 145 13.22 -13.20 15.86
C ILE A 145 13.34 -14.72 15.91
N ARG A 146 14.20 -15.21 16.79
CA ARG A 146 14.47 -16.64 16.96
C ARG A 146 13.24 -17.43 17.39
N ALA A 147 13.19 -18.68 17.00
CA ALA A 147 12.07 -19.56 17.28
C ALA A 147 12.01 -20.01 18.75
N ILE A 148 10.82 -20.48 19.15
CA ILE A 148 10.57 -21.15 20.43
C ILE A 148 11.60 -22.24 20.70
N GLY A 149 12.05 -22.38 21.96
CA GLY A 149 13.04 -23.37 22.39
C GLY A 149 14.48 -22.97 22.08
N SER A 150 14.74 -21.85 21.42
CA SER A 150 16.10 -21.36 21.16
C SER A 150 16.82 -21.05 22.48
N PRO A 151 18.09 -21.48 22.66
CA PRO A 151 18.84 -21.20 23.86
C PRO A 151 19.16 -19.71 24.00
N ILE A 152 18.96 -19.13 25.18
CA ILE A 152 19.35 -17.79 25.58
C ILE A 152 20.18 -17.86 26.88
N LYS A 153 20.94 -16.80 27.21
CA LYS A 153 21.83 -16.76 28.39
C LYS A 153 22.75 -18.00 28.47
N ASN A 154 23.46 -18.29 27.40
CA ASN A 154 24.34 -19.47 27.31
C ASN A 154 23.64 -20.82 27.54
N GLY A 155 22.32 -20.89 27.29
CA GLY A 155 21.54 -22.12 27.46
C GLY A 155 20.86 -22.28 28.81
N GLU A 156 20.99 -21.32 29.74
CA GLU A 156 20.31 -21.34 31.04
C GLU A 156 18.78 -21.23 30.91
N VAL A 157 18.32 -20.52 29.84
CA VAL A 157 16.90 -20.26 29.57
C VAL A 157 16.60 -20.53 28.11
N VAL A 158 15.37 -20.87 27.79
CA VAL A 158 14.89 -21.05 26.45
C VAL A 158 13.95 -19.91 26.03
N HIS A 159 14.01 -19.53 24.76
CA HIS A 159 13.14 -18.51 24.16
C HIS A 159 11.69 -18.99 24.05
N THR A 160 10.75 -18.11 24.31
CA THR A 160 9.30 -18.42 24.37
C THR A 160 8.61 -18.36 23.00
N GLY A 161 9.34 -18.08 21.93
CA GLY A 161 8.81 -17.97 20.56
C GLY A 161 8.26 -16.58 20.22
N LEU A 162 7.66 -16.46 19.03
CA LEU A 162 7.18 -15.19 18.50
C LEU A 162 5.86 -14.72 19.15
N ILE A 163 4.97 -15.63 19.51
CA ILE A 163 3.60 -15.28 19.93
C ILE A 163 3.57 -14.26 21.09
N PRO A 164 4.39 -14.37 22.16
CA PRO A 164 4.42 -13.36 23.23
C PRO A 164 4.79 -11.97 22.73
N PHE A 165 5.71 -11.85 21.76
CA PHE A 165 6.10 -10.56 21.20
C PHE A 165 5.02 -9.99 20.27
N LEU A 166 4.32 -10.85 19.50
CA LEU A 166 3.17 -10.42 18.70
C LEU A 166 2.05 -9.84 19.58
N LYS A 167 1.85 -10.37 20.79
CA LYS A 167 0.91 -9.77 21.77
C LYS A 167 1.34 -8.40 22.25
N ILE A 168 2.63 -8.15 22.41
CA ILE A 168 3.16 -6.81 22.72
C ILE A 168 2.81 -5.84 21.59
N TYR A 169 3.06 -6.22 20.32
CA TYR A 169 2.71 -5.38 19.18
C TYR A 169 1.21 -5.17 19.05
N GLU A 170 0.40 -6.21 19.24
CA GLU A 170 -1.06 -6.08 19.26
C GLU A 170 -1.53 -5.08 20.32
N SER A 171 -1.00 -5.18 21.53
CA SER A 171 -1.31 -4.26 22.64
C SER A 171 -0.86 -2.83 22.34
N SER A 172 0.34 -2.67 21.75
CA SER A 172 0.87 -1.38 21.34
C SER A 172 -0.04 -0.71 20.29
N VAL A 173 -0.52 -1.48 19.32
CA VAL A 173 -1.44 -0.97 18.27
C VAL A 173 -2.81 -0.62 18.85
N LYS A 174 -3.33 -1.43 19.80
CA LYS A 174 -4.70 -1.24 20.33
C LYS A 174 -4.79 -0.20 21.46
N ALA A 175 -3.70 0.07 22.17
CA ALA A 175 -3.68 1.05 23.24
C ALA A 175 -3.89 2.49 22.73
N TRP A 176 -3.46 2.79 21.52
CA TRP A 176 -3.51 4.13 20.96
C TRP A 176 -4.71 4.31 20.04
N GLN A 177 -5.60 5.22 20.42
CA GLN A 177 -6.71 5.66 19.58
C GLN A 177 -6.28 6.84 18.73
N GLN A 178 -6.44 6.74 17.41
CA GLN A 178 -6.14 7.82 16.47
C GLN A 178 -7.15 8.98 16.62
N ASN A 179 -6.93 9.85 17.61
CA ASN A 179 -7.82 10.96 17.97
C ASN A 179 -9.27 10.56 18.34
N GLY A 180 -9.48 9.39 18.94
CA GLY A 180 -10.80 8.92 19.38
C GLY A 180 -11.74 8.48 18.25
N LEU A 181 -11.26 8.45 17.00
CA LEU A 181 -12.10 8.15 15.83
C LEU A 181 -11.86 6.75 15.27
N ARG A 182 -10.68 6.12 15.51
CA ARG A 182 -10.30 4.82 14.94
C ARG A 182 -9.29 4.08 15.80
N GLY A 183 -9.30 2.73 15.75
CA GLY A 183 -8.25 1.89 16.32
C GLY A 183 -7.03 1.81 15.40
N GLY A 184 -5.85 1.55 15.95
CA GLY A 184 -4.65 1.26 15.18
C GLY A 184 -4.75 -0.10 14.48
N SER A 185 -3.98 -0.31 13.39
CA SER A 185 -3.84 -1.59 12.71
C SER A 185 -2.40 -1.81 12.25
N ALA A 186 -1.98 -3.08 12.29
CA ALA A 186 -0.67 -3.48 11.80
C ALA A 186 -0.74 -4.87 11.15
N THR A 187 0.15 -5.09 10.19
CA THR A 187 0.39 -6.39 9.56
C THR A 187 1.78 -6.89 9.94
N CYS A 188 1.86 -8.10 10.47
CA CYS A 188 3.13 -8.77 10.73
C CYS A 188 3.57 -9.56 9.51
N ASN A 189 4.79 -9.29 9.05
CA ASN A 189 5.44 -10.00 7.96
C ASN A 189 6.31 -11.12 8.52
N ILE A 190 6.20 -12.32 7.94
CA ILE A 190 6.99 -13.50 8.29
C ILE A 190 7.23 -14.34 7.02
N GLN A 191 8.42 -14.94 6.89
CA GLN A 191 8.72 -15.80 5.76
C GLN A 191 8.21 -17.24 5.97
N TRP A 192 7.89 -17.90 4.86
CA TRP A 192 7.35 -19.26 4.84
C TRP A 192 8.27 -20.32 5.49
N TRP A 193 9.56 -20.09 5.54
CA TRP A 193 10.56 -21.05 6.06
C TRP A 193 10.87 -20.87 7.56
N HIS A 194 10.20 -19.92 8.25
CA HIS A 194 10.35 -19.75 9.70
C HIS A 194 9.76 -20.94 10.46
N TYR A 195 10.46 -21.39 11.52
CA TYR A 195 10.09 -22.57 12.31
C TYR A 195 8.66 -22.54 12.84
N GLU A 196 8.16 -21.38 13.25
CA GLU A 196 6.83 -21.18 13.85
C GLU A 196 5.75 -20.78 12.83
N ILE A 197 6.00 -20.87 11.52
CA ILE A 197 5.04 -20.37 10.51
C ILE A 197 3.66 -21.04 10.61
N GLU A 198 3.60 -22.35 10.93
CA GLU A 198 2.32 -23.06 11.06
C GLU A 198 1.50 -22.54 12.26
N ASP A 199 2.17 -22.12 13.34
CA ASP A 199 1.53 -21.54 14.52
C ASP A 199 1.10 -20.08 14.28
N ILE A 200 1.85 -19.34 13.47
CA ILE A 200 1.58 -17.93 13.20
C ILE A 200 0.40 -17.73 12.25
N VAL A 201 0.28 -18.53 11.19
CA VAL A 201 -0.79 -18.34 10.19
C VAL A 201 -2.19 -18.58 10.75
N VAL A 202 -2.31 -19.34 11.84
CA VAL A 202 -3.59 -19.63 12.51
C VAL A 202 -3.98 -18.62 13.61
N LEU A 203 -3.13 -17.63 13.90
CA LEU A 203 -3.35 -16.70 15.03
C LEU A 203 -4.60 -15.82 14.87
N LYS A 204 -5.07 -15.61 13.65
CA LYS A 204 -6.21 -14.73 13.36
C LYS A 204 -7.54 -15.46 13.40
N ASN A 205 -7.60 -16.78 13.28
CA ASN A 205 -8.85 -17.52 13.20
C ASN A 205 -9.64 -17.51 14.53
N ASN A 206 -10.90 -17.90 14.46
CA ASN A 206 -11.80 -17.93 15.63
C ASN A 206 -11.71 -19.20 16.48
N ALA A 207 -10.85 -20.16 16.11
CA ALA A 207 -10.64 -21.38 16.88
C ALA A 207 -9.71 -21.15 18.07
N GLY A 208 -9.97 -21.82 19.19
CA GLY A 208 -9.15 -21.74 20.40
C GLY A 208 -9.42 -20.53 21.29
N THR A 209 -8.63 -20.41 22.36
CA THR A 209 -8.75 -19.35 23.36
C THR A 209 -7.97 -18.10 22.97
N ASP A 210 -8.32 -16.95 23.56
CA ASP A 210 -7.62 -15.67 23.31
C ASP A 210 -6.15 -15.73 23.75
N ASP A 211 -5.81 -16.59 24.69
CA ASP A 211 -4.42 -16.78 25.14
C ASP A 211 -3.50 -17.31 24.04
N ASN A 212 -4.06 -18.07 23.09
CA ASN A 212 -3.33 -18.70 22.00
C ASN A 212 -3.57 -18.01 20.65
N ARG A 213 -4.13 -16.80 20.65
CA ARG A 213 -4.45 -16.04 19.43
C ARG A 213 -3.97 -14.60 19.53
N VAL A 214 -3.69 -14.00 18.36
CA VAL A 214 -3.37 -12.58 18.17
C VAL A 214 -4.20 -12.09 16.98
N ARG A 215 -5.50 -11.86 17.26
CA ARG A 215 -6.52 -11.66 16.23
C ARG A 215 -6.56 -10.25 15.66
N LYS A 216 -5.98 -9.28 16.39
CA LYS A 216 -6.06 -7.86 16.00
C LYS A 216 -4.89 -7.40 15.13
N LEU A 217 -3.94 -8.27 14.84
CA LEU A 217 -2.94 -8.09 13.79
C LEU A 217 -3.37 -8.83 12.53
N ASP A 218 -2.94 -8.35 11.37
CA ASP A 218 -2.99 -9.06 10.11
C ASP A 218 -1.62 -9.71 9.85
N TYR A 219 -1.55 -10.65 8.92
CA TYR A 219 -0.31 -11.40 8.67
C TYR A 219 0.00 -11.45 7.18
N THR A 220 1.27 -11.21 6.83
CA THR A 220 1.79 -11.41 5.48
C THR A 220 2.81 -12.53 5.49
N VAL A 221 2.59 -13.54 4.67
CA VAL A 221 3.57 -14.61 4.46
C VAL A 221 4.44 -14.26 3.26
N GLY A 222 5.73 -14.11 3.51
CA GLY A 222 6.74 -13.96 2.45
C GLY A 222 6.93 -15.29 1.72
N MET A 223 6.75 -15.28 0.40
CA MET A 223 6.85 -16.43 -0.50
C MET A 223 8.03 -16.28 -1.45
N SER A 224 8.46 -17.39 -2.07
CA SER A 224 9.48 -17.41 -3.10
C SER A 224 9.24 -18.53 -4.11
N LYS A 225 9.94 -18.45 -5.24
CA LYS A 225 9.90 -19.49 -6.29
C LYS A 225 10.12 -20.89 -5.75
N LEU A 226 11.12 -21.08 -4.87
CA LEU A 226 11.45 -22.38 -4.31
C LEU A 226 10.26 -23.03 -3.58
N PHE A 227 9.49 -22.24 -2.83
CA PHE A 227 8.30 -22.75 -2.15
C PHE A 227 7.25 -23.25 -3.15
N TYR A 228 6.91 -22.44 -4.15
CA TYR A 228 5.95 -22.83 -5.17
C TYR A 228 6.40 -24.03 -6.00
N ASP A 229 7.69 -24.10 -6.36
CA ASP A 229 8.26 -25.23 -7.07
C ASP A 229 8.12 -26.54 -6.28
N ARG A 230 8.36 -26.50 -4.95
CA ARG A 230 8.21 -27.69 -4.09
C ARG A 230 6.75 -28.07 -3.86
N VAL A 231 5.84 -27.10 -3.81
CA VAL A 231 4.39 -27.37 -3.77
C VAL A 231 3.96 -28.12 -5.05
N LEU A 232 4.41 -27.64 -6.22
CA LEU A 232 4.05 -28.27 -7.51
C LEU A 232 4.62 -29.68 -7.65
N LYS A 233 5.82 -29.93 -7.12
CA LYS A 233 6.49 -31.24 -7.17
C LYS A 233 6.08 -32.18 -6.02
N ASP A 234 5.21 -31.73 -5.11
CA ASP A 234 4.81 -32.45 -3.92
C ASP A 234 6.00 -32.86 -3.03
N GLU A 235 6.98 -31.95 -2.90
CA GLU A 235 8.18 -32.12 -2.09
C GLU A 235 7.99 -31.59 -0.68
N ASP A 236 8.86 -32.06 0.23
CA ASP A 236 8.98 -31.51 1.56
C ASP A 236 9.81 -30.24 1.58
N ILE A 237 9.56 -29.42 2.58
CA ILE A 237 10.35 -28.24 2.95
C ILE A 237 10.87 -28.36 4.37
N THR A 238 11.90 -27.60 4.70
CA THR A 238 12.45 -27.49 6.04
C THR A 238 12.17 -26.10 6.61
N LEU A 239 11.60 -26.06 7.80
CA LEU A 239 11.40 -24.84 8.57
C LEU A 239 12.55 -24.66 9.55
N PHE A 240 13.05 -23.45 9.67
CA PHE A 240 14.27 -23.14 10.40
C PHE A 240 14.08 -22.15 11.54
N ASN A 241 14.88 -22.31 12.58
CA ASN A 241 15.16 -21.26 13.53
C ASN A 241 16.13 -20.25 12.91
N THR A 242 15.69 -19.02 12.75
CA THR A 242 16.46 -17.97 12.06
C THR A 242 17.83 -17.72 12.70
N SER A 243 17.95 -17.84 14.02
CA SER A 243 19.22 -17.62 14.73
C SER A 243 20.27 -18.71 14.46
N GLU A 244 19.88 -19.89 13.98
CA GLU A 244 20.81 -20.96 13.58
C GLU A 244 21.21 -20.91 12.10
N VAL A 245 20.50 -20.09 11.29
CA VAL A 245 20.73 -19.92 9.85
C VAL A 245 20.70 -18.44 9.43
N PRO A 246 21.51 -17.56 10.07
CA PRO A 246 21.52 -16.13 9.74
C PRO A 246 21.83 -15.87 8.26
N GLU A 247 22.69 -16.70 7.64
CA GLU A 247 23.01 -16.63 6.22
C GLU A 247 21.79 -16.86 5.31
N LEU A 248 20.81 -17.64 5.77
CA LEU A 248 19.56 -17.87 5.02
C LEU A 248 18.69 -16.59 5.03
N TYR A 249 18.62 -15.91 6.16
CA TYR A 249 17.93 -14.63 6.23
C TYR A 249 18.63 -13.58 5.35
N GLU A 250 19.97 -13.55 5.35
CA GLU A 250 20.71 -12.63 4.47
C GLU A 250 20.52 -12.94 2.99
N ALA A 251 20.36 -14.20 2.63
CA ALA A 251 20.05 -14.62 1.27
C ALA A 251 18.57 -14.42 0.86
N TRP A 252 17.65 -14.20 1.84
CA TRP A 252 16.22 -14.09 1.59
C TRP A 252 15.89 -12.96 0.61
N GLY A 253 15.13 -13.28 -0.43
CA GLY A 253 14.78 -12.37 -1.51
C GLY A 253 15.90 -12.15 -2.55
N THR A 254 17.04 -12.79 -2.41
CA THR A 254 18.14 -12.72 -3.40
C THR A 254 18.19 -13.94 -4.31
N LYS A 255 18.90 -13.84 -5.43
CA LYS A 255 19.13 -14.95 -6.37
C LYS A 255 19.87 -16.15 -5.76
N ASN A 256 20.55 -15.96 -4.62
CA ASN A 256 21.30 -17.01 -3.93
C ASN A 256 20.44 -17.81 -2.93
N PHE A 257 19.21 -17.39 -2.67
CA PHE A 257 18.36 -17.99 -1.64
C PHE A 257 18.21 -19.50 -1.81
N ASP A 258 17.86 -19.97 -2.99
CA ASP A 258 17.63 -21.41 -3.24
C ASP A 258 18.85 -22.27 -2.95
N LYS A 259 20.05 -21.75 -3.25
CA LYS A 259 21.32 -22.43 -2.98
C LYS A 259 21.58 -22.50 -1.48
N ILE A 260 21.53 -21.37 -0.79
CA ILE A 260 21.77 -21.27 0.66
C ILE A 260 20.74 -22.08 1.43
N TYR A 261 19.47 -22.06 1.01
CA TYR A 261 18.41 -22.86 1.63
C TYR A 261 18.73 -24.36 1.60
N LYS A 262 19.16 -24.91 0.46
CA LYS A 262 19.56 -26.32 0.35
C LYS A 262 20.80 -26.64 1.18
N GLU A 263 21.75 -25.73 1.29
CA GLU A 263 22.91 -25.88 2.17
C GLU A 263 22.47 -25.94 3.64
N CYS A 264 21.51 -25.09 4.05
CA CYS A 264 20.95 -25.11 5.40
C CYS A 264 20.14 -26.39 5.69
N GLU A 265 19.43 -26.95 4.71
CA GLU A 265 18.75 -28.23 4.84
C GLU A 265 19.71 -29.37 5.21
N ALA A 266 20.93 -29.36 4.67
CA ALA A 266 21.96 -30.37 4.95
C ALA A 266 22.64 -30.21 6.32
N LYS A 267 22.54 -29.05 6.99
CA LYS A 267 23.18 -28.80 8.29
C LYS A 267 22.52 -29.61 9.41
N LYS A 268 23.33 -30.01 10.39
CA LYS A 268 22.83 -30.52 11.68
C LYS A 268 22.48 -29.34 12.57
N LEU A 269 21.20 -28.97 12.63
CA LEU A 269 20.66 -27.90 13.45
C LEU A 269 19.85 -28.47 14.62
N LYS A 270 19.79 -27.73 15.75
CA LYS A 270 19.03 -28.14 16.92
C LYS A 270 17.53 -27.94 16.73
N ILE A 271 17.15 -26.84 16.08
CA ILE A 271 15.76 -26.43 15.89
C ILE A 271 15.47 -26.29 14.41
N LYS A 272 15.04 -27.39 13.79
CA LYS A 272 14.48 -27.43 12.46
C LYS A 272 13.43 -28.54 12.37
N LYS A 273 12.46 -28.40 11.51
CA LYS A 273 11.47 -29.45 11.23
C LYS A 273 11.20 -29.56 9.73
N LYS A 274 10.95 -30.79 9.28
CA LYS A 274 10.59 -31.09 7.89
C LYS A 274 9.08 -31.24 7.78
N VAL A 275 8.45 -30.53 6.84
CA VAL A 275 7.02 -30.56 6.60
C VAL A 275 6.72 -30.63 5.11
N SER A 276 5.54 -31.13 4.73
CA SER A 276 5.10 -31.10 3.33
C SER A 276 4.82 -29.67 2.87
N ALA A 277 5.40 -29.22 1.77
CA ALA A 277 5.15 -27.92 1.17
C ALA A 277 3.68 -27.75 0.83
N ARG A 278 3.04 -28.81 0.29
CA ARG A 278 1.62 -28.80 -0.06
C ARG A 278 0.71 -28.64 1.17
N LYS A 279 1.02 -29.33 2.29
CA LYS A 279 0.24 -29.21 3.54
C LYS A 279 0.33 -27.80 4.12
N LEU A 280 1.54 -27.21 4.16
CA LEU A 280 1.71 -25.84 4.62
C LEU A 280 0.97 -24.86 3.72
N PHE A 281 1.03 -25.04 2.40
CA PHE A 281 0.33 -24.16 1.46
C PHE A 281 -1.20 -24.28 1.61
N SER A 282 -1.74 -25.50 1.77
CA SER A 282 -3.17 -25.70 2.05
C SER A 282 -3.60 -25.05 3.37
N LEU A 283 -2.77 -25.09 4.40
CA LEU A 283 -3.03 -24.38 5.67
C LEU A 283 -3.10 -22.87 5.46
N ILE A 284 -2.12 -22.28 4.74
CA ILE A 284 -2.09 -20.85 4.42
C ILE A 284 -3.32 -20.44 3.61
N ILE A 285 -3.70 -21.23 2.60
CA ILE A 285 -4.89 -20.98 1.77
C ILE A 285 -6.16 -21.03 2.62
N LYS A 286 -6.32 -22.06 3.44
CA LYS A 286 -7.46 -22.21 4.33
C LYS A 286 -7.64 -20.98 5.23
N GLU A 287 -6.60 -20.61 5.96
CA GLU A 287 -6.63 -19.45 6.86
C GLU A 287 -6.84 -18.13 6.09
N ARG A 288 -6.29 -18.02 4.88
CA ARG A 288 -6.53 -16.89 3.98
C ARG A 288 -7.99 -16.77 3.57
N VAL A 289 -8.64 -17.86 3.19
CA VAL A 289 -10.05 -17.90 2.78
C VAL A 289 -10.98 -17.65 3.96
N GLU A 290 -10.72 -18.30 5.11
CA GLU A 290 -11.57 -18.20 6.30
C GLU A 290 -11.49 -16.83 6.99
N THR A 291 -10.30 -16.21 7.02
CA THR A 291 -10.10 -14.93 7.72
C THR A 291 -10.11 -13.73 6.77
N GLY A 292 -9.88 -13.93 5.48
CA GLY A 292 -9.67 -12.89 4.48
C GLY A 292 -8.34 -12.15 4.60
N ARG A 293 -7.51 -12.43 5.61
CA ARG A 293 -6.45 -11.54 6.11
C ARG A 293 -5.09 -12.20 6.31
N ILE A 294 -4.83 -13.31 5.65
CA ILE A 294 -3.48 -13.84 5.46
C ILE A 294 -3.05 -13.39 4.06
N TYR A 295 -2.13 -12.43 4.02
CA TYR A 295 -1.64 -11.83 2.79
C TYR A 295 -0.43 -12.59 2.27
N ILE A 296 -0.08 -12.36 1.00
CA ILE A 296 1.08 -12.97 0.36
C ILE A 296 1.97 -11.85 -0.18
N LEU A 297 3.27 -11.96 0.09
CA LEU A 297 4.31 -11.13 -0.50
C LEU A 297 5.30 -12.05 -1.24
N ASN A 298 5.37 -11.94 -2.54
CA ASN A 298 6.38 -12.63 -3.35
C ASN A 298 7.70 -11.86 -3.26
N VAL A 299 8.55 -12.26 -2.30
CA VAL A 299 9.73 -11.48 -1.91
C VAL A 299 10.78 -11.43 -3.00
N ASP A 300 10.92 -12.49 -3.78
CA ASP A 300 11.76 -12.52 -4.98
C ASP A 300 11.27 -11.49 -6.02
N HIS A 301 9.97 -11.39 -6.29
CA HIS A 301 9.43 -10.36 -7.18
C HIS A 301 9.63 -8.94 -6.63
N ALA A 302 9.45 -8.74 -5.32
CA ALA A 302 9.69 -7.45 -4.69
C ALA A 302 11.15 -6.97 -4.88
N ASN A 303 12.12 -7.89 -4.86
CA ASN A 303 13.52 -7.57 -5.08
C ASN A 303 13.91 -7.58 -6.56
N ASP A 304 13.29 -8.42 -7.39
CA ASP A 304 13.59 -8.48 -8.83
C ASP A 304 13.01 -7.28 -9.59
N HIS A 305 11.75 -6.89 -9.28
CA HIS A 305 11.03 -5.84 -10.00
C HIS A 305 11.00 -4.50 -9.27
N GLY A 306 10.79 -4.47 -7.95
CA GLY A 306 10.77 -3.22 -7.18
C GLY A 306 12.03 -2.37 -7.40
N ALA A 307 11.92 -1.06 -7.23
CA ALA A 307 12.98 -0.10 -7.56
C ALA A 307 14.25 -0.20 -6.70
N TRP A 308 14.24 -0.96 -5.60
CA TRP A 308 15.35 -1.01 -4.64
C TRP A 308 16.47 -1.95 -5.06
N LEU A 309 17.72 -1.53 -4.81
CA LEU A 309 18.89 -2.41 -4.72
C LEU A 309 19.06 -2.94 -3.30
N ASP A 310 18.69 -2.12 -2.30
CA ASP A 310 18.63 -2.57 -0.91
C ASP A 310 17.55 -3.62 -0.73
N LYS A 311 17.86 -4.66 0.06
CA LYS A 311 16.98 -5.83 0.25
C LYS A 311 15.64 -5.47 0.89
N VAL A 312 14.55 -5.92 0.27
CA VAL A 312 13.18 -5.84 0.76
C VAL A 312 12.72 -7.20 1.28
N THR A 313 12.18 -7.24 2.50
CA THR A 313 11.68 -8.48 3.13
C THR A 313 10.23 -8.38 3.60
N MET A 314 9.63 -7.19 3.51
CA MET A 314 8.34 -6.87 4.09
C MET A 314 7.53 -5.89 3.25
N SER A 315 6.26 -5.79 3.55
CA SER A 315 5.35 -4.77 3.03
C SER A 315 4.65 -4.01 4.17
N ASN A 316 3.98 -2.90 3.82
CA ASN A 316 3.13 -2.15 4.74
C ASN A 316 1.84 -2.92 5.09
N LEU A 317 0.94 -2.25 5.83
CA LEU A 317 -0.35 -2.78 6.27
C LEU A 317 -1.22 -3.31 5.12
N CYS A 318 -1.30 -2.59 3.99
CA CYS A 318 -2.14 -2.95 2.83
C CYS A 318 -1.35 -3.59 1.67
N THR A 319 -0.08 -3.92 1.88
CA THR A 319 0.80 -4.68 0.97
C THR A 319 1.24 -3.98 -0.31
N GLU A 320 0.87 -2.70 -0.54
CA GLU A 320 1.25 -1.95 -1.75
C GLU A 320 2.62 -1.27 -1.65
N VAL A 321 3.11 -1.01 -0.43
CA VAL A 321 4.42 -0.37 -0.20
C VAL A 321 5.43 -1.40 0.24
N ILE A 322 6.54 -1.44 -0.47
CA ILE A 322 7.68 -2.34 -0.19
C ILE A 322 8.93 -1.49 0.00
N HIS A 323 9.48 -1.48 1.21
CA HIS A 323 10.67 -0.69 1.54
C HIS A 323 11.74 -1.54 2.21
N PRO A 324 13.01 -1.27 1.94
CA PRO A 324 14.08 -1.72 2.82
C PRO A 324 13.96 -1.01 4.17
N THR A 325 14.39 -1.66 5.23
CA THR A 325 14.41 -1.10 6.59
C THR A 325 15.72 -1.46 7.28
N ILE A 326 16.11 -0.67 8.28
CA ILE A 326 17.22 -0.98 9.18
C ILE A 326 16.64 -1.05 10.59
N PRO A 327 16.64 -2.24 11.24
CA PRO A 327 16.11 -2.39 12.59
C PRO A 327 16.75 -1.42 13.59
N LEU A 328 15.95 -0.99 14.56
CA LEU A 328 16.41 -0.07 15.61
C LEU A 328 17.16 -0.84 16.71
N ASN A 329 18.26 -0.28 17.22
CA ASN A 329 18.91 -0.74 18.44
C ASN A 329 18.34 -0.08 19.69
N ASP A 330 17.86 1.15 19.57
CA ASP A 330 17.06 1.88 20.56
C ASP A 330 16.08 2.82 19.85
N TYR A 331 15.15 3.43 20.58
CA TYR A 331 14.14 4.29 19.99
C TYR A 331 14.71 5.55 19.29
N HIS A 332 15.86 6.02 19.72
CA HIS A 332 16.55 7.21 19.17
C HIS A 332 17.69 6.86 18.21
N ASP A 333 17.74 5.63 17.74
CA ASP A 333 18.81 5.16 16.84
C ASP A 333 18.84 5.98 15.55
N LYS A 334 19.94 6.73 15.40
CA LYS A 334 20.19 7.59 14.23
C LYS A 334 20.61 6.81 12.98
N ASN A 335 20.97 5.54 13.14
CA ASN A 335 21.42 4.66 12.06
C ASN A 335 20.29 3.75 11.57
N GLY A 336 19.18 3.65 12.33
CA GLY A 336 17.99 2.90 11.92
C GLY A 336 17.26 3.56 10.76
N GLU A 337 16.48 2.76 10.04
CA GLU A 337 15.55 3.25 8.99
C GLU A 337 14.18 2.62 9.19
N ILE A 338 13.17 3.46 9.46
CA ILE A 338 11.76 3.09 9.42
C ILE A 338 11.21 3.53 8.06
N GLY A 339 10.76 2.58 7.25
CA GLY A 339 10.20 2.87 5.95
C GLY A 339 8.99 3.80 6.07
N MET A 340 8.97 4.89 5.30
CA MET A 340 7.89 5.88 5.29
C MET A 340 7.45 6.12 3.86
N CYS A 341 6.13 6.15 3.62
CA CYS A 341 5.59 6.49 2.31
C CYS A 341 4.45 7.49 2.41
N ILE A 342 4.51 8.51 1.54
CA ILE A 342 3.41 9.45 1.34
C ILE A 342 2.69 9.07 0.05
N LEU A 343 1.38 8.92 0.15
CA LEU A 343 0.54 8.38 -0.91
C LEU A 343 -0.28 9.48 -1.60
N SER A 344 -0.65 9.24 -2.85
CA SER A 344 -1.67 9.96 -3.61
C SER A 344 -2.15 9.10 -4.77
N ALA A 345 -3.21 9.50 -5.48
CA ALA A 345 -3.63 8.79 -6.68
C ALA A 345 -4.16 9.73 -7.77
N VAL A 346 -3.96 9.34 -9.02
CA VAL A 346 -4.58 9.98 -10.18
C VAL A 346 -5.96 9.37 -10.40
N ASN A 347 -6.98 10.21 -10.51
CA ASN A 347 -8.32 9.77 -10.89
C ASN A 347 -8.40 9.57 -12.40
N MET A 348 -8.32 8.33 -12.83
CA MET A 348 -8.19 7.96 -14.24
C MET A 348 -9.34 8.48 -15.11
N LEU A 349 -10.57 8.53 -14.56
CA LEU A 349 -11.76 8.99 -15.28
C LEU A 349 -11.73 10.49 -15.60
N GLU A 350 -11.03 11.29 -14.80
CA GLU A 350 -10.97 12.75 -14.93
C GLU A 350 -9.80 13.25 -15.81
N ILE A 351 -8.92 12.37 -16.26
CA ILE A 351 -7.85 12.68 -17.19
C ILE A 351 -8.40 12.74 -18.63
N LYS A 352 -8.14 13.82 -19.32
CA LYS A 352 -8.73 14.09 -20.65
C LYS A 352 -7.76 13.90 -21.82
N SER A 353 -6.44 13.90 -21.56
CA SER A 353 -5.40 13.70 -22.57
C SER A 353 -4.07 13.32 -21.93
N TRP A 354 -3.10 12.89 -22.73
CA TRP A 354 -1.75 12.61 -22.25
C TRP A 354 -1.05 13.85 -21.67
N GLN A 355 -1.28 15.02 -22.24
CA GLN A 355 -0.76 16.30 -21.70
C GLN A 355 -1.40 16.65 -20.35
N ASP A 356 -2.67 16.29 -20.17
CA ASP A 356 -3.37 16.47 -18.90
C ASP A 356 -2.81 15.51 -17.83
N LEU A 357 -2.54 14.26 -18.19
CA LEU A 357 -1.88 13.28 -17.33
C LEU A 357 -0.48 13.76 -16.93
N GLU A 358 0.34 14.21 -17.89
CA GLU A 358 1.69 14.71 -17.63
C GLU A 358 1.69 15.84 -16.62
N LYS A 359 0.82 16.85 -16.81
CA LYS A 359 0.67 17.99 -15.89
C LYS A 359 0.19 17.54 -14.50
N THR A 360 -0.72 16.58 -14.47
CA THR A 360 -1.25 16.03 -13.19
C THR A 360 -0.16 15.29 -12.44
N CYS A 361 0.65 14.46 -13.12
CA CYS A 361 1.79 13.76 -12.52
C CYS A 361 2.84 14.75 -11.96
N ASP A 362 3.17 15.82 -12.71
CA ASP A 362 4.12 16.84 -12.23
C ASP A 362 3.61 17.51 -10.95
N LEU A 363 2.33 17.90 -10.92
CA LEU A 363 1.74 18.55 -9.75
C LEU A 363 1.72 17.63 -8.52
N ILE A 364 1.40 16.34 -8.68
CA ILE A 364 1.40 15.39 -7.56
C ILE A 364 2.81 15.19 -7.03
N VAL A 365 3.79 14.96 -7.90
CA VAL A 365 5.18 14.70 -7.50
C VAL A 365 5.73 15.91 -6.75
N ARG A 366 5.52 17.13 -7.25
CA ARG A 366 5.94 18.37 -6.58
C ARG A 366 5.25 18.58 -5.24
N PHE A 367 3.94 18.34 -5.20
CA PHE A 367 3.17 18.46 -3.96
C PHE A 367 3.68 17.50 -2.87
N LEU A 368 3.88 16.24 -3.22
CA LEU A 368 4.34 15.23 -2.26
C LEU A 368 5.81 15.45 -1.85
N ASP A 369 6.66 15.99 -2.72
CA ASP A 369 8.03 16.40 -2.38
C ASP A 369 8.03 17.46 -1.27
N GLU A 370 7.14 18.45 -1.35
CA GLU A 370 6.97 19.46 -0.30
C GLU A 370 6.37 18.88 0.98
N ILE A 371 5.43 17.93 0.88
CA ILE A 371 4.86 17.28 2.05
C ILE A 371 5.93 16.54 2.86
N ILE A 372 6.94 15.94 2.22
CA ILE A 372 8.10 15.34 2.92
C ILE A 372 8.83 16.37 3.79
N GLU A 373 8.96 17.60 3.32
CA GLU A 373 9.71 18.66 4.04
C GLU A 373 8.91 19.27 5.21
N ILE A 374 7.60 19.42 5.05
CA ILE A 374 6.77 20.17 6.00
C ILE A 374 6.14 19.30 7.10
N GLN A 375 6.28 17.97 7.02
CA GLN A 375 5.73 17.09 8.05
C GLN A 375 6.67 16.94 9.27
N ASP A 376 6.08 16.62 10.41
CA ASP A 376 6.80 16.18 11.59
C ASP A 376 6.94 14.64 11.57
N TYR A 377 8.05 14.14 12.13
CA TYR A 377 8.33 12.72 12.20
C TYR A 377 8.29 12.24 13.65
N PHE A 378 7.65 11.11 13.90
CA PHE A 378 7.54 10.55 15.25
C PHE A 378 8.86 9.94 15.77
N ASN A 379 9.82 9.71 14.86
CA ASN A 379 11.11 9.09 15.18
C ASN A 379 12.18 9.55 14.18
N ILE A 380 13.44 9.65 14.64
CA ILE A 380 14.56 10.06 13.81
C ILE A 380 14.85 9.07 12.66
N ALA A 381 14.62 7.76 12.86
CA ALA A 381 14.81 6.76 11.82
C ALA A 381 13.74 6.87 10.71
N ALA A 382 12.51 7.30 11.06
CA ALA A 382 11.46 7.64 10.10
C ALA A 382 11.82 8.89 9.28
N GLU A 383 12.34 9.93 9.93
CA GLU A 383 12.83 11.15 9.26
C GLU A 383 14.00 10.84 8.32
N ASN A 384 14.97 10.06 8.78
CA ASN A 384 16.13 9.64 7.99
C ASN A 384 15.69 8.94 6.70
N PHE A 385 14.79 7.95 6.80
CA PHE A 385 14.26 7.27 5.62
C PHE A 385 13.56 8.25 4.69
N ALA A 386 12.59 9.01 5.22
CA ALA A 386 11.77 9.90 4.42
C ALA A 386 12.60 10.96 3.69
N LYS A 387 13.51 11.63 4.36
CA LYS A 387 14.31 12.71 3.76
C LYS A 387 15.45 12.23 2.86
N LYS A 388 16.09 11.10 3.19
CA LYS A 388 17.21 10.58 2.40
C LYS A 388 16.76 9.79 1.18
N ARG A 389 15.64 9.06 1.26
CA ARG A 389 15.11 8.22 0.18
C ARG A 389 13.99 8.90 -0.59
N ARG A 390 13.22 9.77 0.03
CA ARG A 390 12.11 10.53 -0.58
C ARG A 390 11.13 9.62 -1.34
N SER A 391 10.71 8.51 -0.69
CA SER A 391 9.81 7.54 -1.31
C SER A 391 8.39 8.09 -1.41
N LEU A 392 7.81 8.02 -2.60
CA LEU A 392 6.42 8.33 -2.91
C LEU A 392 5.70 7.07 -3.37
N GLY A 393 4.39 7.00 -3.10
CA GLY A 393 3.50 5.96 -3.63
C GLY A 393 2.30 6.61 -4.30
N ILE A 394 2.42 6.84 -5.61
CA ILE A 394 1.35 7.44 -6.42
C ILE A 394 0.66 6.31 -7.17
N GLY A 395 -0.65 6.15 -6.96
CA GLY A 395 -1.45 5.15 -7.63
C GLY A 395 -2.45 5.73 -8.62
N ILE A 396 -3.38 4.87 -9.00
CA ILE A 396 -4.55 5.26 -9.78
C ILE A 396 -5.83 4.92 -9.02
N THR A 397 -6.89 5.66 -9.24
CA THR A 397 -8.22 5.39 -8.71
C THR A 397 -9.26 5.51 -9.80
N ASN A 398 -10.46 4.99 -9.54
CA ASN A 398 -11.59 5.07 -10.46
C ASN A 398 -11.45 4.20 -11.73
N LEU A 399 -10.65 3.11 -11.65
CA LEU A 399 -10.43 2.23 -12.80
C LEU A 399 -11.72 1.55 -13.26
N ALA A 400 -12.55 1.05 -12.33
CA ALA A 400 -13.80 0.39 -12.67
C ALA A 400 -14.77 1.34 -13.42
N ALA A 401 -14.86 2.60 -13.00
CA ALA A 401 -15.69 3.59 -13.69
C ALA A 401 -15.10 3.99 -15.06
N TYR A 402 -13.78 4.07 -15.16
CA TYR A 402 -13.12 4.26 -16.44
C TYR A 402 -13.44 3.13 -17.43
N PHE A 403 -13.38 1.88 -16.94
CA PHE A 403 -13.74 0.71 -17.74
C PHE A 403 -15.22 0.77 -18.17
N ALA A 404 -16.14 0.97 -17.22
CA ALA A 404 -17.56 1.03 -17.52
C ALA A 404 -17.91 2.12 -18.54
N LYS A 405 -17.35 3.32 -18.40
CA LYS A 405 -17.55 4.43 -19.33
C LYS A 405 -17.06 4.15 -20.76
N ASN A 406 -15.98 3.40 -20.89
CA ASN A 406 -15.33 3.08 -22.16
C ASN A 406 -15.69 1.67 -22.67
N GLU A 407 -16.69 1.02 -22.09
CA GLU A 407 -17.15 -0.33 -22.45
C GLU A 407 -16.03 -1.39 -22.37
N LEU A 408 -15.12 -1.19 -21.43
CA LEU A 408 -14.01 -2.10 -21.14
C LEU A 408 -14.39 -2.97 -19.94
N LYS A 409 -13.80 -4.18 -19.85
CA LYS A 409 -14.10 -5.15 -18.78
C LYS A 409 -12.83 -5.78 -18.24
N TYR A 410 -12.80 -6.09 -16.94
CA TYR A 410 -11.72 -6.88 -16.32
C TYR A 410 -11.56 -8.26 -16.95
N THR A 411 -12.65 -8.84 -17.39
CA THR A 411 -12.69 -10.18 -18.00
C THR A 411 -12.31 -10.20 -19.49
N SER A 412 -12.10 -9.04 -20.10
CA SER A 412 -11.81 -8.91 -21.53
C SER A 412 -10.35 -8.61 -21.83
N ASP A 413 -9.70 -9.46 -22.61
CA ASP A 413 -8.33 -9.22 -23.06
C ASP A 413 -8.19 -7.97 -23.96
N LYS A 414 -9.30 -7.46 -24.54
CA LYS A 414 -9.31 -6.19 -25.29
C LYS A 414 -8.99 -4.97 -24.41
N THR A 415 -9.19 -5.06 -23.11
CA THR A 415 -8.89 -4.00 -22.15
C THR A 415 -7.38 -3.84 -21.93
N LEU A 416 -6.63 -4.93 -22.02
CA LEU A 416 -5.22 -4.97 -21.62
C LEU A 416 -4.33 -4.00 -22.42
N PRO A 417 -4.40 -3.90 -23.77
CA PRO A 417 -3.56 -2.94 -24.52
C PRO A 417 -3.86 -1.47 -24.19
N ILE A 418 -5.11 -1.15 -23.90
CA ILE A 418 -5.53 0.21 -23.55
C ILE A 418 -4.97 0.58 -22.16
N LEU A 419 -5.07 -0.34 -21.21
CA LEU A 419 -4.52 -0.16 -19.88
C LEU A 419 -2.98 -0.11 -19.91
N ASP A 420 -2.34 -0.96 -20.71
CA ASP A 420 -0.88 -1.00 -20.89
C ASP A 420 -0.35 0.36 -21.40
N GLU A 421 -1.00 0.97 -22.39
CA GLU A 421 -0.63 2.29 -22.89
C GLU A 421 -0.84 3.37 -21.81
N TRP A 422 -1.94 3.31 -21.08
CA TRP A 422 -2.22 4.27 -20.02
C TRP A 422 -1.18 4.20 -18.90
N MET A 423 -0.83 2.99 -18.45
CA MET A 423 0.15 2.78 -17.40
C MET A 423 1.58 3.12 -17.85
N GLU A 424 1.91 2.90 -19.13
CA GLU A 424 3.18 3.37 -19.72
C GLU A 424 3.33 4.88 -19.56
N HIS A 425 2.33 5.65 -20.00
CA HIS A 425 2.35 7.11 -19.90
C HIS A 425 2.39 7.58 -18.44
N PHE A 426 1.64 6.93 -17.56
CA PHE A 426 1.59 7.24 -16.13
C PHE A 426 2.99 7.13 -15.49
N GLN A 427 3.62 5.98 -15.60
CA GLN A 427 4.94 5.76 -14.98
C GLN A 427 6.03 6.62 -15.62
N TYR A 428 6.00 6.75 -16.93
CA TYR A 428 6.93 7.63 -17.65
C TYR A 428 6.85 9.07 -17.15
N TYR A 429 5.65 9.62 -17.00
CA TYR A 429 5.47 11.00 -16.54
C TYR A 429 5.82 11.19 -15.07
N LEU A 430 5.61 10.19 -14.22
CA LEU A 430 6.09 10.25 -12.83
C LEU A 430 7.62 10.30 -12.76
N LEU A 431 8.30 9.42 -13.52
CA LEU A 431 9.76 9.41 -13.60
C LEU A 431 10.30 10.73 -14.17
N LYS A 432 9.70 11.23 -15.24
CA LYS A 432 10.05 12.53 -15.85
C LYS A 432 9.90 13.67 -14.85
N SER A 433 8.81 13.70 -14.11
CA SER A 433 8.58 14.75 -13.09
C SER A 433 9.60 14.70 -11.96
N SER A 434 9.97 13.50 -11.50
CA SER A 434 11.02 13.32 -10.50
C SER A 434 12.41 13.71 -11.01
N LEU A 435 12.70 13.43 -12.28
CA LEU A 435 13.91 13.85 -12.97
C LEU A 435 14.01 15.39 -13.05
N GLU A 436 12.95 16.06 -13.47
CA GLU A 436 12.94 17.53 -13.54
C GLU A 436 13.14 18.14 -12.14
N LEU A 437 12.49 17.59 -11.11
CA LEU A 437 12.76 18.02 -9.74
C LEU A 437 14.20 17.72 -9.27
N ALA A 438 14.81 16.64 -9.74
CA ALA A 438 16.22 16.37 -9.44
C ALA A 438 17.15 17.42 -10.10
N LYS A 439 16.84 17.86 -11.30
CA LYS A 439 17.56 18.98 -11.96
C LYS A 439 17.40 20.30 -11.20
N GLU A 440 16.21 20.56 -10.61
CA GLU A 440 15.92 21.78 -9.86
C GLU A 440 16.48 21.78 -8.43
N LYS A 441 16.34 20.67 -7.69
CA LYS A 441 16.56 20.56 -6.24
C LYS A 441 17.63 19.53 -5.84
N GLY A 442 18.21 18.84 -6.80
CA GLY A 442 19.12 17.72 -6.57
C GLY A 442 18.40 16.38 -6.38
N LYS A 443 19.11 15.30 -6.72
CA LYS A 443 18.65 13.92 -6.52
C LYS A 443 18.57 13.56 -5.04
N CYS A 444 17.78 12.54 -4.67
CA CYS A 444 17.74 12.05 -3.28
C CYS A 444 19.11 11.48 -2.85
N GLU A 445 19.42 11.57 -1.56
CA GLU A 445 20.71 11.13 -0.99
C GLU A 445 20.96 9.63 -1.26
N LYS A 446 19.91 8.81 -1.13
CA LYS A 446 19.98 7.35 -1.33
C LYS A 446 19.65 6.91 -2.76
N PHE A 447 19.83 7.76 -3.75
CA PHE A 447 19.59 7.40 -5.16
C PHE A 447 20.39 6.18 -5.60
N SER A 448 21.65 6.04 -5.14
CA SER A 448 22.50 4.87 -5.41
C SER A 448 21.97 3.54 -4.84
N GLY A 449 21.02 3.58 -3.91
CA GLY A 449 20.32 2.40 -3.41
C GLY A 449 19.12 1.97 -4.26
N THR A 450 18.97 2.53 -5.45
CA THR A 450 17.89 2.20 -6.40
C THR A 450 18.43 1.65 -7.70
N LYS A 451 17.64 0.80 -8.36
CA LYS A 451 17.93 0.30 -9.73
C LYS A 451 18.04 1.42 -10.76
N TYR A 452 17.38 2.54 -10.51
CA TYR A 452 17.47 3.73 -11.36
C TYR A 452 18.89 4.27 -11.49
N SER A 453 19.73 4.11 -10.45
CA SER A 453 21.15 4.51 -10.51
C SER A 453 21.94 3.69 -11.54
N ASP A 454 21.55 2.45 -11.76
CA ASP A 454 22.13 1.56 -12.78
C ASP A 454 21.45 1.73 -14.15
N GLY A 455 20.43 2.59 -14.22
CA GLY A 455 19.63 2.81 -15.43
C GLY A 455 18.62 1.69 -15.69
N ILE A 456 18.28 0.90 -14.69
CA ILE A 456 17.25 -0.16 -14.79
C ILE A 456 15.89 0.46 -14.43
N LEU A 457 14.94 0.35 -15.35
CA LEU A 457 13.58 0.90 -15.24
C LEU A 457 12.56 -0.23 -15.07
N PRO A 458 11.33 0.02 -14.61
CA PRO A 458 10.31 -1.03 -14.45
C PRO A 458 10.07 -1.86 -15.72
N ILE A 459 10.16 -1.23 -16.90
CA ILE A 459 10.03 -1.90 -18.20
C ILE A 459 11.11 -2.95 -18.49
N ASP A 460 12.18 -3.01 -17.71
CA ASP A 460 13.29 -3.94 -17.88
C ASP A 460 13.18 -5.18 -16.96
N THR A 461 12.27 -5.14 -15.98
CA THR A 461 12.30 -6.12 -14.87
C THR A 461 10.97 -6.84 -14.63
N TYR A 462 9.92 -6.52 -15.39
CA TYR A 462 8.66 -7.26 -15.31
C TYR A 462 8.80 -8.70 -15.84
N LYS A 463 7.87 -9.58 -15.49
CA LYS A 463 7.93 -10.98 -15.95
C LYS A 463 7.54 -11.11 -17.42
N ASP A 464 8.34 -11.82 -18.21
CA ASP A 464 8.10 -12.08 -19.64
C ASP A 464 6.72 -12.70 -19.91
N LYS A 465 6.16 -13.41 -18.93
CA LYS A 465 4.80 -13.97 -18.99
C LYS A 465 3.72 -12.91 -19.25
N VAL A 466 3.97 -11.65 -18.90
CA VAL A 466 3.05 -10.55 -19.18
C VAL A 466 2.97 -10.27 -20.67
N ASP A 467 4.05 -10.47 -21.42
CA ASP A 467 4.06 -10.33 -22.89
C ASP A 467 3.24 -11.41 -23.61
N GLU A 468 3.00 -12.56 -22.96
CA GLU A 468 2.10 -13.58 -23.52
C GLU A 468 0.62 -13.14 -23.47
N ILE A 469 0.25 -12.30 -22.51
CA ILE A 469 -1.12 -11.79 -22.39
C ILE A 469 -1.33 -10.43 -23.06
N CYS A 470 -0.31 -9.59 -23.11
CA CYS A 470 -0.35 -8.29 -23.78
C CYS A 470 1.05 -7.82 -24.17
N LYS A 471 1.36 -7.95 -25.46
CA LYS A 471 2.61 -7.42 -26.01
C LYS A 471 2.32 -6.20 -26.87
N ARG A 472 2.83 -5.04 -26.45
CA ARG A 472 2.66 -3.76 -27.15
C ARG A 472 4.04 -3.10 -27.34
N LYS A 473 4.21 -2.40 -28.46
CA LYS A 473 5.37 -1.52 -28.62
C LYS A 473 5.20 -0.30 -27.72
N LEU A 474 6.23 0.06 -26.98
CA LEU A 474 6.25 1.27 -26.15
C LEU A 474 6.08 2.51 -27.02
N ALA A 475 5.25 3.45 -26.57
CA ALA A 475 4.90 4.68 -27.28
C ALA A 475 5.88 5.82 -26.99
N LEU A 476 6.54 5.80 -25.82
CA LEU A 476 7.39 6.87 -25.32
C LEU A 476 8.88 6.53 -25.42
N ASP A 477 9.73 7.55 -25.42
CA ASP A 477 11.18 7.40 -25.55
C ASP A 477 11.84 7.10 -24.18
N TRP A 478 11.74 5.86 -23.77
CA TRP A 478 12.30 5.36 -22.52
C TRP A 478 13.84 5.42 -22.50
N GLU A 479 14.50 5.29 -23.64
CA GLU A 479 15.96 5.31 -23.71
C GLU A 479 16.51 6.73 -23.45
N LYS A 480 15.83 7.76 -23.97
CA LYS A 480 16.14 9.14 -23.65
C LYS A 480 15.97 9.39 -22.15
N LEU A 481 14.84 8.97 -21.58
CA LEU A 481 14.57 9.11 -20.13
C LEU A 481 15.63 8.39 -19.29
N ARG A 482 15.99 7.15 -19.65
CA ARG A 482 17.04 6.37 -19.00
C ARG A 482 18.39 7.10 -18.97
N LYS A 483 18.79 7.66 -20.10
CA LYS A 483 20.04 8.42 -20.23
C LYS A 483 20.05 9.63 -19.29
N GLU A 484 18.97 10.40 -19.29
CA GLU A 484 18.85 11.58 -18.43
C GLU A 484 18.79 11.20 -16.93
N ILE A 485 18.10 10.12 -16.57
CA ILE A 485 18.09 9.61 -15.18
C ILE A 485 19.50 9.21 -14.72
N LYS A 486 20.28 8.57 -15.57
CA LYS A 486 21.68 8.23 -15.24
C LYS A 486 22.56 9.48 -15.05
N GLU A 487 22.30 10.53 -15.80
CA GLU A 487 23.07 11.77 -15.74
C GLU A 487 22.71 12.63 -14.51
N TYR A 488 21.43 12.86 -14.27
CA TYR A 488 20.94 13.79 -13.24
C TYR A 488 20.43 13.11 -11.97
N GLY A 489 20.09 11.82 -12.03
CA GLY A 489 19.40 11.09 -10.96
C GLY A 489 17.92 11.39 -10.88
N LEU A 490 17.26 10.85 -9.85
CA LEU A 490 15.87 11.14 -9.50
C LEU A 490 15.77 11.81 -8.13
N ARG A 491 14.80 12.70 -7.98
CA ARG A 491 14.48 13.33 -6.68
C ARG A 491 13.91 12.31 -5.69
N HIS A 492 13.28 11.24 -6.17
CA HIS A 492 12.58 10.23 -5.38
C HIS A 492 13.11 8.84 -5.70
N SER A 493 13.23 8.00 -4.68
CA SER A 493 13.72 6.62 -4.83
C SER A 493 12.65 5.66 -5.37
N THR A 494 11.37 5.94 -5.08
CA THR A 494 10.19 5.26 -5.64
C THR A 494 9.12 6.30 -5.94
N LEU A 495 8.20 5.99 -6.84
CA LEU A 495 7.17 6.92 -7.28
C LEU A 495 5.76 6.32 -7.28
N SER A 496 5.61 5.02 -7.51
CA SER A 496 4.30 4.43 -7.79
C SER A 496 3.97 3.19 -6.98
N SER A 497 2.72 3.16 -6.50
CA SER A 497 2.08 2.00 -5.86
C SER A 497 0.56 2.11 -5.97
N CYS A 498 -0.16 0.99 -5.98
CA CYS A 498 -1.62 1.04 -6.06
C CYS A 498 -2.26 0.61 -4.74
N MET A 499 -2.74 1.61 -3.99
CA MET A 499 -3.36 1.47 -2.68
C MET A 499 -4.90 1.45 -2.76
N PRO A 500 -5.60 0.96 -1.71
CA PRO A 500 -7.03 1.17 -1.56
C PRO A 500 -7.33 2.66 -1.25
N CYS A 501 -8.25 3.28 -2.00
CA CYS A 501 -8.66 4.69 -1.84
C CYS A 501 -10.05 4.83 -1.18
N GLU A 502 -10.45 3.93 -0.29
CA GLU A 502 -11.83 3.78 0.18
C GLU A 502 -12.50 5.03 0.77
N SER A 503 -11.79 5.84 1.53
CA SER A 503 -12.38 7.04 2.17
C SER A 503 -12.33 8.26 1.25
N SER A 504 -11.24 8.45 0.55
CA SER A 504 -11.02 9.61 -0.33
C SER A 504 -11.73 9.47 -1.67
N SER A 505 -11.94 8.24 -2.16
CA SER A 505 -12.73 7.98 -3.36
C SER A 505 -14.18 8.44 -3.21
N VAL A 506 -14.77 8.29 -2.01
CA VAL A 506 -16.15 8.75 -1.74
C VAL A 506 -16.29 10.26 -1.92
N ILE A 507 -15.28 11.05 -1.51
CA ILE A 507 -15.28 12.50 -1.69
C ILE A 507 -15.37 12.85 -3.19
N GLN A 508 -14.62 12.13 -4.00
CA GLN A 508 -14.52 12.37 -5.43
C GLN A 508 -15.61 11.67 -6.25
N SER A 509 -16.55 11.00 -5.58
CA SER A 509 -17.55 10.15 -6.26
C SER A 509 -16.88 9.18 -7.23
N SER A 510 -15.80 8.52 -6.81
CA SER A 510 -15.00 7.61 -7.62
C SER A 510 -15.05 6.18 -7.08
N THR A 511 -14.78 5.21 -7.95
CA THR A 511 -14.60 3.81 -7.52
C THR A 511 -13.24 3.64 -6.85
N ASN A 512 -13.11 2.64 -5.97
CA ASN A 512 -11.93 2.43 -5.14
C ASN A 512 -10.76 1.85 -5.94
N GLY A 513 -9.65 2.58 -6.02
CA GLY A 513 -8.39 2.10 -6.59
C GLY A 513 -8.54 1.43 -7.96
N VAL A 514 -7.98 0.21 -8.06
CA VAL A 514 -7.95 -0.60 -9.30
C VAL A 514 -8.96 -1.76 -9.29
N GLU A 515 -9.80 -1.84 -8.26
CA GLU A 515 -10.71 -2.96 -8.02
C GLU A 515 -12.02 -2.86 -8.83
N PRO A 516 -12.65 -4.02 -9.19
CA PRO A 516 -14.03 -4.04 -9.61
C PRO A 516 -14.94 -3.61 -8.45
N ILE A 517 -16.09 -3.06 -8.78
CA ILE A 517 -17.07 -2.65 -7.76
C ILE A 517 -17.78 -3.88 -7.17
N ARG A 518 -18.22 -3.79 -5.91
CA ARG A 518 -19.01 -4.86 -5.26
C ARG A 518 -20.49 -4.75 -5.56
N SER A 519 -21.00 -3.52 -5.73
CA SER A 519 -22.38 -3.20 -6.06
C SER A 519 -22.45 -1.80 -6.65
N LEU A 520 -23.49 -1.50 -7.45
CA LEU A 520 -23.76 -0.16 -7.98
C LEU A 520 -24.07 0.85 -6.88
N ILE A 521 -24.66 0.39 -5.78
CA ILE A 521 -24.97 1.18 -4.59
C ILE A 521 -24.45 0.42 -3.38
N THR A 522 -23.55 1.06 -2.63
CA THR A 522 -23.05 0.54 -1.35
C THR A 522 -23.52 1.44 -0.21
N TYR A 523 -23.58 0.90 1.01
CA TYR A 523 -23.98 1.69 2.18
C TYR A 523 -22.83 1.76 3.18
N LYS A 524 -22.44 2.98 3.55
CA LYS A 524 -21.51 3.19 4.66
C LYS A 524 -22.27 3.55 5.92
N MET A 525 -21.89 2.94 7.03
CA MET A 525 -22.43 3.33 8.34
C MET A 525 -21.81 4.64 8.77
N SER A 526 -22.65 5.62 9.09
CA SER A 526 -22.27 6.90 9.71
C SER A 526 -22.90 7.03 11.09
N LYS A 527 -22.49 8.05 11.86
CA LYS A 527 -23.14 8.37 13.15
C LYS A 527 -24.64 8.69 13.02
N MET A 528 -25.10 9.06 11.82
CA MET A 528 -26.49 9.44 11.51
C MET A 528 -27.27 8.36 10.74
N GLY A 529 -26.70 7.16 10.59
CA GLY A 529 -27.33 6.05 9.88
C GLY A 529 -26.60 5.59 8.60
N LYS A 530 -27.29 4.80 7.78
CA LYS A 530 -26.77 4.26 6.51
C LYS A 530 -26.66 5.37 5.46
N LEU A 531 -25.47 5.55 4.90
CA LEU A 531 -25.17 6.52 3.86
C LEU A 531 -25.00 5.82 2.51
N PRO A 532 -25.86 6.03 1.50
CA PRO A 532 -25.69 5.43 0.19
C PRO A 532 -24.51 6.07 -0.54
N VAL A 533 -23.64 5.23 -1.09
CA VAL A 533 -22.52 5.61 -1.95
C VAL A 533 -22.79 5.03 -3.33
N LEU A 534 -22.95 5.89 -4.31
CA LEU A 534 -23.27 5.55 -5.69
C LEU A 534 -21.99 5.47 -6.52
N VAL A 535 -21.95 4.56 -7.49
CA VAL A 535 -20.88 4.53 -8.48
C VAL A 535 -20.98 5.70 -9.47
N PRO A 536 -19.88 6.18 -10.06
CA PRO A 536 -19.91 7.20 -11.10
C PRO A 536 -20.77 6.77 -12.29
N GLY A 537 -21.59 7.69 -12.80
CA GLY A 537 -22.41 7.44 -13.99
C GLY A 537 -23.53 6.42 -13.78
N ILE A 538 -24.00 6.27 -12.54
CA ILE A 538 -25.19 5.44 -12.26
C ILE A 538 -26.37 5.89 -13.12
N GLY A 539 -27.10 4.94 -13.69
CA GLY A 539 -28.15 5.17 -14.69
C GLY A 539 -27.63 5.40 -16.12
N LYS A 540 -26.29 5.45 -16.34
CA LYS A 540 -25.67 5.62 -17.66
C LYS A 540 -24.78 4.46 -18.08
N TYR A 541 -24.05 3.87 -17.12
CA TYR A 541 -23.04 2.83 -17.36
C TYR A 541 -23.31 1.55 -16.59
N ASP A 542 -24.47 1.40 -15.98
CA ASP A 542 -24.77 0.32 -15.03
C ASP A 542 -24.50 -1.07 -15.60
N GLU A 543 -24.89 -1.31 -16.87
CA GLU A 543 -24.70 -2.58 -17.57
C GLU A 543 -23.24 -2.86 -17.96
N ASN A 544 -22.40 -1.82 -17.97
CA ASN A 544 -21.00 -1.95 -18.31
C ASN A 544 -20.10 -2.25 -17.10
N TYR A 545 -20.61 -2.02 -15.88
CA TYR A 545 -19.88 -2.39 -14.68
C TYR A 545 -19.80 -3.90 -14.50
N GLU A 546 -18.63 -4.41 -14.15
CA GLU A 546 -18.46 -5.78 -13.66
C GLU A 546 -18.44 -5.77 -12.14
N LEU A 547 -19.31 -6.57 -11.54
CA LEU A 547 -19.36 -6.72 -10.08
C LEU A 547 -18.34 -7.76 -9.64
N ALA A 548 -17.61 -7.46 -8.57
CA ALA A 548 -16.53 -8.30 -8.07
C ALA A 548 -16.96 -9.74 -7.76
N TYR A 549 -18.17 -9.91 -7.23
CA TYR A 549 -18.70 -11.23 -6.87
C TYR A 549 -19.47 -11.94 -8.00
N ASP A 550 -19.67 -11.29 -9.15
CA ASP A 550 -20.22 -11.93 -10.35
C ASP A 550 -19.10 -12.55 -11.21
N LEU A 551 -17.83 -12.22 -10.91
CA LEU A 551 -16.67 -12.80 -11.58
C LEU A 551 -16.60 -14.32 -11.28
N LYS A 552 -16.58 -15.15 -12.33
CA LYS A 552 -16.45 -16.62 -12.19
C LYS A 552 -15.07 -17.06 -11.68
N ASP A 553 -14.06 -16.24 -11.90
CA ASP A 553 -12.71 -16.40 -11.40
C ASP A 553 -11.95 -15.06 -11.41
N ASN A 554 -10.80 -15.04 -10.76
CA ASN A 554 -9.98 -13.84 -10.68
C ASN A 554 -8.98 -13.67 -11.84
N SER A 555 -8.99 -14.55 -12.85
CA SER A 555 -7.97 -14.55 -13.90
C SER A 555 -7.88 -13.21 -14.65
N GLY A 556 -9.02 -12.64 -15.02
CA GLY A 556 -9.09 -11.32 -15.67
C GLY A 556 -8.53 -10.21 -14.78
N LEU A 557 -8.95 -10.18 -13.52
CA LEU A 557 -8.44 -9.22 -12.53
C LEU A 557 -6.93 -9.34 -12.31
N LEU A 558 -6.40 -10.57 -12.24
CA LEU A 558 -4.96 -10.81 -12.10
C LEU A 558 -4.19 -10.35 -13.34
N LYS A 559 -4.74 -10.52 -14.55
CA LYS A 559 -4.14 -9.99 -15.80
C LYS A 559 -4.11 -8.45 -15.78
N VAL A 560 -5.20 -7.79 -15.40
CA VAL A 560 -5.28 -6.33 -15.26
C VAL A 560 -4.21 -5.84 -14.28
N ASN A 561 -4.12 -6.46 -13.10
CA ASN A 561 -3.10 -6.10 -12.12
C ASN A 561 -1.67 -6.40 -12.60
N ALA A 562 -1.45 -7.42 -13.40
CA ALA A 562 -0.14 -7.72 -14.00
C ALA A 562 0.30 -6.63 -15.01
N ILE A 563 -0.62 -6.09 -15.79
CA ILE A 563 -0.36 -4.93 -16.66
C ILE A 563 0.00 -3.69 -15.84
N ILE A 564 -0.70 -3.44 -14.74
CA ILE A 564 -0.36 -2.33 -13.84
C ILE A 564 1.02 -2.56 -13.22
N GLN A 565 1.28 -3.78 -12.68
CA GLN A 565 2.55 -4.14 -12.04
C GLN A 565 3.75 -4.01 -12.98
N LYS A 566 3.58 -4.22 -14.28
CA LYS A 566 4.64 -4.06 -15.30
C LYS A 566 5.33 -2.70 -15.23
N TYR A 567 4.60 -1.65 -14.89
CA TYR A 567 5.10 -0.28 -14.94
C TYR A 567 5.40 0.33 -13.56
N ILE A 568 4.70 -0.06 -12.50
CA ILE A 568 4.90 0.54 -11.18
C ILE A 568 6.13 -0.02 -10.48
N ASP A 569 6.73 0.80 -9.62
CA ASP A 569 8.02 0.51 -8.97
C ASP A 569 7.92 -0.03 -7.52
N MET A 570 6.70 -0.15 -7.00
CA MET A 570 6.36 -0.88 -5.79
C MET A 570 5.26 -1.92 -6.08
N ALA A 571 4.29 -2.12 -5.18
CA ALA A 571 3.31 -3.19 -5.31
C ALA A 571 1.86 -2.66 -5.45
N ILE A 572 0.94 -3.59 -5.62
CA ILE A 572 -0.51 -3.36 -5.69
C ILE A 572 -1.17 -4.07 -4.51
N SER A 573 -2.10 -3.43 -3.82
CA SER A 573 -3.01 -4.10 -2.88
C SER A 573 -4.00 -4.98 -3.67
N THR A 574 -3.52 -6.11 -4.18
CA THR A 574 -4.29 -6.99 -5.07
C THR A 574 -5.32 -7.79 -4.29
N ASN A 575 -6.59 -7.45 -4.42
CA ASN A 575 -7.71 -8.20 -3.87
C ASN A 575 -8.16 -9.31 -4.80
N VAL A 576 -8.69 -10.39 -4.22
CA VAL A 576 -9.37 -11.46 -4.95
C VAL A 576 -10.77 -11.67 -4.38
N TYR A 577 -11.69 -12.16 -5.19
CA TYR A 577 -13.10 -12.27 -4.85
C TYR A 577 -13.63 -13.67 -5.21
N TYR A 578 -14.38 -14.27 -4.28
CA TYR A 578 -15.01 -15.56 -4.46
C TYR A 578 -16.45 -15.50 -3.99
N ASN A 579 -17.36 -15.95 -4.85
CA ASN A 579 -18.76 -16.16 -4.50
C ASN A 579 -19.02 -17.65 -4.39
N TYR A 580 -19.37 -18.11 -3.19
CA TYR A 580 -19.58 -19.54 -2.94
C TYR A 580 -20.67 -20.15 -3.82
N SER A 581 -21.67 -19.37 -4.25
CA SER A 581 -22.74 -19.83 -5.14
C SER A 581 -22.26 -20.28 -6.53
N HIS A 582 -21.02 -19.90 -6.91
CA HIS A 582 -20.42 -20.33 -8.18
C HIS A 582 -19.80 -21.73 -8.13
N TYR A 583 -19.78 -22.37 -6.96
CA TYR A 583 -19.12 -23.66 -6.76
C TYR A 583 -20.11 -24.73 -6.31
N GLU A 584 -19.81 -25.97 -6.67
CA GLU A 584 -20.61 -27.13 -6.29
C GLU A 584 -20.74 -27.22 -4.75
N ASN A 585 -21.95 -27.45 -4.27
CA ASN A 585 -22.30 -27.49 -2.83
C ASN A 585 -21.89 -26.22 -2.04
N ASN A 586 -21.71 -25.09 -2.71
CA ASN A 586 -21.22 -23.83 -2.12
C ASN A 586 -19.86 -24.01 -1.41
N VAL A 587 -18.99 -24.84 -1.93
CA VAL A 587 -17.64 -25.09 -1.39
C VAL A 587 -16.60 -24.58 -2.38
N LEU A 588 -15.79 -23.59 -1.97
CA LEU A 588 -14.67 -23.09 -2.75
C LEU A 588 -13.53 -24.13 -2.73
N PRO A 589 -13.14 -24.71 -3.87
CA PRO A 589 -12.05 -25.70 -3.88
C PRO A 589 -10.67 -25.06 -3.62
N ASP A 590 -9.88 -25.63 -2.71
CA ASP A 590 -8.50 -25.19 -2.44
C ASP A 590 -7.66 -25.13 -3.72
N ALA A 591 -7.84 -26.11 -4.61
CA ALA A 591 -7.12 -26.18 -5.89
C ALA A 591 -7.38 -24.94 -6.78
N LYS A 592 -8.56 -24.34 -6.71
CA LYS A 592 -8.91 -23.10 -7.43
C LYS A 592 -8.09 -21.93 -6.89
N VAL A 593 -8.10 -21.75 -5.58
CA VAL A 593 -7.37 -20.68 -4.91
C VAL A 593 -5.85 -20.84 -5.14
N MET A 594 -5.34 -22.08 -5.01
CA MET A 594 -3.95 -22.42 -5.29
C MET A 594 -3.55 -22.03 -6.73
N LYS A 595 -4.39 -22.40 -7.72
CA LYS A 595 -4.15 -22.08 -9.13
C LYS A 595 -4.07 -20.57 -9.37
N GLU A 596 -4.95 -19.78 -8.75
CA GLU A 596 -4.99 -18.33 -8.91
C GLU A 596 -3.79 -17.64 -8.23
N ILE A 597 -3.37 -18.11 -7.04
CA ILE A 597 -2.13 -17.63 -6.41
C ILE A 597 -0.91 -17.92 -7.29
N MET A 598 -0.83 -19.13 -7.86
CA MET A 598 0.27 -19.48 -8.79
C MET A 598 0.20 -18.69 -10.10
N GLN A 599 -0.99 -18.37 -10.60
CA GLN A 599 -1.17 -17.47 -11.74
C GLN A 599 -0.66 -16.07 -11.42
N ALA A 600 -1.04 -15.52 -10.26
CA ALA A 600 -0.56 -14.21 -9.79
C ALA A 600 0.98 -14.19 -9.71
N TYR A 601 1.58 -15.24 -9.14
CA TYR A 601 3.04 -15.39 -9.10
C TYR A 601 3.63 -15.45 -10.52
N SER A 602 3.08 -16.28 -11.41
CA SER A 602 3.62 -16.44 -12.78
C SER A 602 3.56 -15.14 -13.59
N LEU A 603 2.57 -14.29 -13.33
CA LEU A 603 2.39 -12.97 -13.95
C LEU A 603 3.23 -11.86 -13.28
N GLY A 604 4.03 -12.16 -12.26
CA GLY A 604 4.93 -11.19 -11.64
C GLY A 604 4.30 -10.29 -10.58
N LEU A 605 3.08 -10.59 -10.11
CA LEU A 605 2.49 -9.82 -9.02
C LEU A 605 3.34 -9.94 -7.75
N ILE A 606 3.61 -8.79 -7.13
CA ILE A 606 4.42 -8.72 -5.91
C ILE A 606 3.60 -9.12 -4.69
N SER A 607 2.33 -8.71 -4.61
CA SER A 607 1.52 -8.98 -3.43
C SER A 607 0.08 -9.39 -3.74
N LEU A 608 -0.51 -10.16 -2.80
CA LEU A 608 -1.94 -10.45 -2.74
C LEU A 608 -2.46 -10.02 -1.36
N TYR A 609 -3.45 -9.13 -1.37
CA TYR A 609 -4.02 -8.51 -0.17
C TYR A 609 -5.24 -9.29 0.33
N TYR A 610 -6.44 -8.70 0.38
CA TYR A 610 -7.63 -9.38 0.89
C TYR A 610 -8.06 -10.55 0.01
N ASN A 611 -8.54 -11.60 0.69
CA ASN A 611 -9.36 -12.64 0.09
C ASN A 611 -10.81 -12.38 0.49
N ASN A 612 -11.59 -11.85 -0.45
CA ASN A 612 -12.98 -11.49 -0.20
C ASN A 612 -13.88 -12.66 -0.60
N THR A 613 -14.79 -13.05 0.29
CA THR A 613 -15.76 -14.12 0.06
C THR A 613 -17.18 -13.58 0.22
N ASP A 614 -18.11 -14.08 -0.61
CA ASP A 614 -19.53 -13.85 -0.51
C ASP A 614 -20.22 -15.20 -0.25
N ASP A 615 -20.93 -15.29 0.87
CA ASP A 615 -21.68 -16.48 1.30
C ASP A 615 -23.16 -16.42 0.91
N GLY A 616 -23.57 -15.38 0.15
CA GLY A 616 -24.94 -15.17 -0.30
C GLY A 616 -25.82 -14.39 0.67
N ASP A 617 -25.27 -13.93 1.80
CA ASP A 617 -26.00 -13.02 2.69
C ASP A 617 -26.03 -11.60 2.11
N LYS A 618 -27.08 -11.32 1.33
CA LYS A 618 -27.27 -10.02 0.67
C LYS A 618 -27.33 -8.84 1.65
N GLU A 619 -27.69 -9.07 2.91
CA GLU A 619 -27.64 -8.02 3.94
C GLU A 619 -26.20 -7.63 4.32
N GLN A 620 -25.27 -8.56 4.30
CA GLN A 620 -23.86 -8.26 4.53
C GLN A 620 -23.22 -7.49 3.37
N LEU A 621 -23.60 -7.78 2.12
CA LEU A 621 -23.15 -7.04 0.94
C LEU A 621 -23.66 -5.60 0.91
N MET A 622 -24.93 -5.40 1.29
CA MET A 622 -25.53 -4.06 1.37
C MET A 622 -25.09 -3.28 2.62
N ASN A 623 -24.78 -4.00 3.69
CA ASN A 623 -24.29 -3.45 4.94
C ASN A 623 -22.80 -3.75 5.04
N GLN A 624 -21.95 -3.02 4.30
CA GLN A 624 -20.53 -2.97 4.67
C GLN A 624 -20.48 -2.43 6.11
N LYS A 625 -20.55 -3.35 7.09
CA LYS A 625 -19.99 -3.05 8.40
C LYS A 625 -18.57 -2.63 8.09
N GLU A 626 -18.25 -1.36 8.32
CA GLU A 626 -16.85 -0.99 8.50
C GLU A 626 -16.32 -2.05 9.44
N ASP A 627 -15.45 -2.89 8.90
CA ASP A 627 -14.76 -3.87 9.71
C ASP A 627 -14.16 -3.09 10.85
N ARG A 628 -14.75 -3.17 12.04
CA ARG A 628 -14.33 -2.37 13.19
C ARG A 628 -12.85 -2.60 13.50
N ASP A 629 -12.31 -3.67 12.96
CA ASP A 629 -10.92 -4.07 13.10
C ASP A 629 -9.98 -3.46 12.04
N CYS A 630 -10.49 -3.05 10.87
CA CYS A 630 -9.76 -2.28 9.85
C CYS A 630 -10.18 -0.81 9.78
N SER A 631 -10.90 -0.32 10.76
CA SER A 631 -11.33 1.08 10.86
C SER A 631 -10.19 2.05 11.22
N SER A 632 -8.96 1.58 11.32
CA SER A 632 -7.82 2.49 11.39
C SER A 632 -7.68 3.20 10.06
N GLY A 633 -7.96 4.47 10.01
CA GLY A 633 -7.87 5.29 8.81
C GLY A 633 -6.50 5.37 8.15
N ALA A 634 -5.55 4.57 8.61
CA ALA A 634 -4.20 4.53 8.12
C ALA A 634 -4.06 3.80 6.78
N CYS A 635 -4.94 2.82 6.49
CA CYS A 635 -4.95 2.08 5.23
C CYS A 635 -5.99 2.56 4.23
N LYS A 636 -6.89 3.43 4.66
CA LYS A 636 -7.94 3.93 3.81
C LYS A 636 -7.61 5.36 3.43
N LEU A 637 -7.07 5.53 2.25
CA LEU A 637 -6.94 6.83 1.61
C LEU A 637 -8.30 7.49 1.39
#